data_e8c03df276f3394d954287dac90383c5
#
_entry.id   e8c03df276f3394d954287dac90383c5
#
_cell.length_a   1.000
_cell.length_b   1.000
_cell.length_c   1.000
_cell.angle_alpha   90.00
_cell.angle_beta   90.00
_cell.angle_gamma   90.00
#
_symmetry.space_group_name_H-M   'P 1'
#
loop_
_entity.id
_entity.type
_entity.pdbx_description
1 polymer ?
#
loop_
_entity_poly.entity_id
_entity_poly.type
_entity_poly.pdbx_seq_one_letter_code
_entity_poly.pdbx_strand_id
1 'polypeptide(L)'
;MVYDIDMLRNFYANFPRRVDTARERIGGRPMTLAEKILYAHLYDESSTRLFKRGEDYVNFRPDRVAMQDATAQMALLQFMNAGKEKSAVPATVHCDHLIQANMGAKTDIDTATKSNSEVYDFLKSVSDKYGIGFWKPGAGIIHQVVLENYAFPGGMMVGTDSHTPNAGGLGMVAIGVGGADAVDVMTGMEWELKMPKLIGVKLTGSLNGWASPKDVILKLAGILTVKGGTNAIIEYFGPGTASISATGKATICNMGAEVGATTSLFPFDNTMAQYLRATGRDEVASWAEAIGEYLEADMDVRAEPDKFYDRVIVINLSELEPHINGPFTPDAATPISEFAAKVKANGYPRKMEVGLIGSCTNSSYQDLSRAASIARQAYEDKIPVAAPLIINPGSEQIRYTAERDGIIGDFERIGATIMANACGPCIGQWKRHTDDNTRKNSIVTSFNRNFAKRADGNPNTHAFVASPELTLALTIAGDLCFNPLTDTLKTEDGKKVKLKEPKGTDFPPKGFEVKDNGYLAPTGKNVVVNIDPESNRLQALKPFAPWNGEDFTDMPLLIKTEGKCTTDHISMAGPWLRFRGHLENISDNMLMGAVNAFNGKTNSVLNQLNNEYEAVSAVAKQYKANGISSIVVAEENYGEGSSREHAAMEPRFLNVKVILAKSFARIHETNLKKQGMLALTFADKEDYSKIRENDHISIIGLKDFQPGKPLTAVLLHADGTQESFPVNHTYNDLQIKWFKAGSALNTAH
;
A
#
# COMPACT_ATOMS: atom_id res chain seq x y z
N MET A 1 -11.05 11.44 -23.33
CA MET A 1 -9.68 11.44 -23.89
C MET A 1 -8.92 10.28 -23.28
N VAL A 2 -8.20 9.53 -24.11
CA VAL A 2 -7.35 8.43 -23.61
C VAL A 2 -5.95 8.99 -23.37
N TYR A 3 -5.50 8.94 -22.12
CA TYR A 3 -4.13 9.36 -21.77
C TYR A 3 -3.12 8.35 -22.33
N ASP A 4 -1.97 8.85 -22.77
CA ASP A 4 -0.85 8.03 -23.25
C ASP A 4 -1.21 7.08 -24.39
N ILE A 5 -2.09 7.50 -25.29
CA ILE A 5 -2.64 6.65 -26.37
C ILE A 5 -1.56 6.07 -27.30
N ASP A 6 -0.51 6.84 -27.58
CA ASP A 6 0.58 6.38 -28.45
C ASP A 6 1.42 5.29 -27.78
N MET A 7 1.68 5.42 -26.49
CA MET A 7 2.34 4.38 -25.69
C MET A 7 1.51 3.11 -25.68
N LEU A 8 0.20 3.22 -25.47
CA LEU A 8 -0.72 2.06 -25.42
C LEU A 8 -0.81 1.37 -26.77
N ARG A 9 -0.91 2.13 -27.88
CA ARG A 9 -0.93 1.57 -29.23
C ARG A 9 0.34 0.77 -29.50
N ASN A 10 1.49 1.33 -29.19
CA ASN A 10 2.79 0.67 -29.35
C ASN A 10 2.90 -0.56 -28.45
N PHE A 11 2.42 -0.48 -27.22
CA PHE A 11 2.40 -1.60 -26.28
C PHE A 11 1.65 -2.80 -26.87
N TYR A 12 0.40 -2.62 -27.29
CA TYR A 12 -0.43 -3.72 -27.82
C TYR A 12 0.07 -4.26 -29.16
N ALA A 13 0.74 -3.44 -29.97
CA ALA A 13 1.38 -3.88 -31.20
C ALA A 13 2.57 -4.81 -30.94
N ASN A 14 3.25 -4.67 -29.81
CA ASN A 14 4.49 -5.40 -29.54
C ASN A 14 4.37 -6.49 -28.47
N PHE A 15 3.36 -6.45 -27.61
CA PHE A 15 3.22 -7.38 -26.49
C PHE A 15 3.18 -8.85 -26.93
N PRO A 16 2.39 -9.27 -27.95
CA PRO A 16 2.40 -10.66 -28.41
C PRO A 16 3.79 -11.14 -28.84
N ARG A 17 4.51 -10.32 -29.58
CA ARG A 17 5.87 -10.66 -30.03
C ARG A 17 6.81 -10.87 -28.85
N ARG A 18 6.74 -10.00 -27.85
CA ARG A 18 7.58 -10.11 -26.63
C ARG A 18 7.28 -11.37 -25.86
N VAL A 19 6.01 -11.74 -25.72
CA VAL A 19 5.61 -12.97 -25.05
C VAL A 19 6.09 -14.20 -25.85
N ASP A 20 5.91 -14.21 -27.15
CA ASP A 20 6.33 -15.33 -28.03
C ASP A 20 7.85 -15.51 -27.99
N THR A 21 8.60 -14.42 -28.07
CA THR A 21 10.07 -14.45 -27.98
C THR A 21 10.53 -15.00 -26.63
N ALA A 22 9.90 -14.53 -25.54
CA ALA A 22 10.22 -15.01 -24.19
C ALA A 22 9.93 -16.51 -24.05
N ARG A 23 8.76 -16.95 -24.53
CA ARG A 23 8.38 -18.38 -24.51
C ARG A 23 9.42 -19.25 -25.19
N GLU A 24 9.86 -18.86 -26.35
CA GLU A 24 10.89 -19.60 -27.10
C GLU A 24 12.19 -19.70 -26.30
N ARG A 25 12.64 -18.59 -25.72
CA ARG A 25 13.90 -18.52 -24.95
C ARG A 25 13.88 -19.28 -23.64
N ILE A 26 12.70 -19.53 -23.06
CA ILE A 26 12.55 -20.32 -21.84
C ILE A 26 12.18 -21.79 -22.12
N GLY A 27 12.32 -22.24 -23.36
CA GLY A 27 12.14 -23.65 -23.75
C GLY A 27 10.75 -24.03 -24.23
N GLY A 28 9.90 -23.06 -24.60
CA GLY A 28 8.57 -23.33 -25.16
C GLY A 28 7.54 -23.79 -24.15
N ARG A 29 7.80 -23.63 -22.87
CA ARG A 29 6.92 -24.11 -21.80
C ARG A 29 5.64 -23.27 -21.69
N PRO A 30 4.54 -23.86 -21.18
CA PRO A 30 3.36 -23.07 -20.85
C PRO A 30 3.67 -21.98 -19.82
N MET A 31 3.01 -20.83 -19.92
CA MET A 31 3.24 -19.67 -19.08
C MET A 31 1.98 -19.26 -18.33
N THR A 32 2.15 -18.86 -17.08
CA THR A 32 1.13 -18.14 -16.32
C THR A 32 0.96 -16.73 -16.87
N LEU A 33 -0.11 -16.04 -16.51
CA LEU A 33 -0.29 -14.64 -16.92
C LEU A 33 0.82 -13.75 -16.36
N ALA A 34 1.15 -13.92 -15.09
CA ALA A 34 2.22 -13.15 -14.45
C ALA A 34 3.55 -13.34 -15.18
N GLU A 35 3.88 -14.58 -15.58
CA GLU A 35 5.09 -14.85 -16.35
C GLU A 35 5.07 -14.14 -17.71
N LYS A 36 3.94 -14.18 -18.42
CA LYS A 36 3.82 -13.47 -19.70
C LYS A 36 4.14 -11.98 -19.57
N ILE A 37 3.57 -11.34 -18.56
CA ILE A 37 3.77 -9.90 -18.33
C ILE A 37 5.21 -9.62 -17.88
N LEU A 38 5.72 -10.35 -16.90
CA LEU A 38 7.08 -10.15 -16.40
C LEU A 38 8.12 -10.34 -17.50
N TYR A 39 8.07 -11.44 -18.23
CA TYR A 39 9.03 -11.70 -19.31
C TYR A 39 8.92 -10.73 -20.47
N ALA A 40 7.73 -10.16 -20.71
CA ALA A 40 7.53 -9.14 -21.75
C ALA A 40 8.08 -7.76 -21.34
N HIS A 41 8.41 -7.55 -20.07
CA HIS A 41 8.89 -6.29 -19.53
C HIS A 41 10.34 -6.34 -19.06
N LEU A 42 11.14 -7.31 -19.52
CA LEU A 42 12.56 -7.34 -19.19
C LEU A 42 13.24 -6.08 -19.72
N TYR A 43 14.11 -5.49 -18.92
CA TYR A 43 14.89 -4.32 -19.31
C TYR A 43 15.76 -4.61 -20.55
N ASP A 44 16.36 -5.79 -20.59
CA ASP A 44 17.15 -6.28 -21.70
C ASP A 44 16.59 -7.63 -22.16
N GLU A 45 15.93 -7.64 -23.31
CA GLU A 45 15.35 -8.87 -23.90
C GLU A 45 16.42 -9.95 -24.19
N SER A 46 17.66 -9.54 -24.46
CA SER A 46 18.75 -10.50 -24.75
C SER A 46 19.15 -11.33 -23.54
N SER A 47 18.81 -10.88 -22.33
CA SER A 47 19.08 -11.59 -21.09
C SER A 47 18.02 -12.64 -20.72
N THR A 48 17.01 -12.83 -21.57
CA THR A 48 15.89 -13.75 -21.28
C THR A 48 16.38 -15.19 -21.13
N ARG A 49 16.12 -15.75 -19.99
CA ARG A 49 16.30 -17.15 -19.62
C ARG A 49 15.23 -17.53 -18.63
N LEU A 50 15.10 -18.79 -18.29
CA LEU A 50 14.20 -19.20 -17.21
C LEU A 50 14.77 -18.75 -15.88
N PHE A 51 14.18 -17.72 -15.28
CA PHE A 51 14.58 -17.20 -13.96
C PHE A 51 13.99 -18.05 -12.86
N LYS A 52 14.80 -18.33 -11.83
CA LYS A 52 14.38 -19.12 -10.68
C LYS A 52 13.59 -18.25 -9.70
N ARG A 53 12.32 -18.60 -9.51
CA ARG A 53 11.42 -17.88 -8.61
C ARG A 53 11.93 -17.90 -7.17
N GLY A 54 11.89 -16.75 -6.52
CA GLY A 54 12.34 -16.59 -5.15
C GLY A 54 13.85 -16.52 -4.96
N GLU A 55 14.64 -16.61 -6.03
CA GLU A 55 16.11 -16.58 -5.96
C GLU A 55 16.74 -15.55 -6.89
N ASP A 56 16.41 -15.57 -8.19
CA ASP A 56 17.03 -14.70 -9.17
C ASP A 56 16.53 -13.26 -9.06
N TYR A 57 17.46 -12.29 -9.13
CA TYR A 57 17.13 -10.88 -9.30
C TYR A 57 17.07 -10.56 -10.77
N VAL A 58 16.03 -9.83 -11.17
CA VAL A 58 15.71 -9.56 -12.56
C VAL A 58 15.48 -8.06 -12.74
N ASN A 59 15.98 -7.50 -13.85
CA ASN A 59 15.81 -6.09 -14.18
C ASN A 59 14.65 -5.92 -15.15
N PHE A 60 13.72 -5.03 -14.79
CA PHE A 60 12.51 -4.75 -15.55
C PHE A 60 12.45 -3.31 -16.04
N ARG A 61 11.60 -3.09 -17.03
CA ARG A 61 11.25 -1.78 -17.56
C ARG A 61 9.74 -1.59 -17.45
N PRO A 62 9.23 -1.08 -16.32
CA PRO A 62 7.81 -0.77 -16.19
C PRO A 62 7.35 0.30 -17.19
N ASP A 63 6.07 0.24 -17.56
CA ASP A 63 5.47 1.15 -18.54
C ASP A 63 5.18 2.53 -17.98
N ARG A 64 4.92 2.64 -16.69
CA ARG A 64 4.52 3.91 -16.06
C ARG A 64 4.75 3.93 -14.55
N VAL A 65 4.67 5.15 -13.98
CA VAL A 65 4.79 5.41 -12.54
C VAL A 65 3.60 6.24 -12.06
N ALA A 66 3.06 5.89 -10.88
CA ALA A 66 2.08 6.71 -10.18
C ALA A 66 2.58 7.06 -8.79
N MET A 67 2.36 8.31 -8.34
CA MET A 67 2.83 8.80 -7.04
C MET A 67 1.70 9.52 -6.31
N GLN A 68 1.54 9.25 -5.02
CA GLN A 68 0.64 10.03 -4.18
C GLN A 68 1.38 11.23 -3.56
N ASP A 69 0.64 12.25 -3.14
CA ASP A 69 1.21 13.55 -2.76
C ASP A 69 2.16 13.53 -1.56
N ALA A 70 1.98 12.61 -0.62
CA ALA A 70 2.88 12.52 0.53
C ALA A 70 4.26 11.95 0.12
N THR A 71 4.29 10.83 -0.62
CA THR A 71 5.54 10.19 -1.06
C THR A 71 6.16 10.84 -2.28
N ALA A 72 5.36 11.49 -3.13
CA ALA A 72 5.85 12.19 -4.31
C ALA A 72 6.82 13.33 -3.96
N GLN A 73 6.65 13.96 -2.82
CA GLN A 73 7.55 15.05 -2.39
C GLN A 73 8.99 14.56 -2.35
N MET A 74 9.25 13.49 -1.63
CA MET A 74 10.60 12.94 -1.50
C MET A 74 11.09 12.28 -2.79
N ALA A 75 10.22 11.60 -3.52
CA ALA A 75 10.56 11.00 -4.81
C ALA A 75 11.01 12.08 -5.81
N LEU A 76 10.26 13.17 -5.91
CA LEU A 76 10.58 14.25 -6.85
C LEU A 76 11.78 15.08 -6.43
N LEU A 77 12.01 15.26 -5.13
CA LEU A 77 13.27 15.85 -4.64
C LEU A 77 14.48 15.01 -5.08
N GLN A 78 14.39 13.70 -5.00
CA GLN A 78 15.42 12.79 -5.50
C GLN A 78 15.56 12.86 -7.03
N PHE A 79 14.42 12.87 -7.75
CA PHE A 79 14.43 12.95 -9.21
C PHE A 79 15.12 14.22 -9.71
N MET A 80 14.90 15.35 -9.05
CA MET A 80 15.56 16.60 -9.39
C MET A 80 17.08 16.50 -9.33
N ASN A 81 17.62 15.70 -8.39
CA ASN A 81 19.05 15.46 -8.25
C ASN A 81 19.63 14.56 -9.37
N ALA A 82 18.78 13.85 -10.12
CA ALA A 82 19.22 12.97 -11.20
C ALA A 82 19.59 13.72 -12.49
N GLY A 83 19.30 15.02 -12.59
CA GLY A 83 19.69 15.86 -13.72
C GLY A 83 19.00 15.53 -15.06
N LYS A 84 17.83 14.88 -15.03
CA LYS A 84 17.07 14.54 -16.24
C LYS A 84 16.15 15.69 -16.67
N GLU A 85 15.89 15.81 -17.97
CA GLU A 85 14.99 16.85 -18.49
C GLU A 85 13.52 16.49 -18.31
N LYS A 86 13.18 15.20 -18.42
CA LYS A 86 11.81 14.68 -18.34
C LYS A 86 11.81 13.27 -17.76
N SER A 87 10.64 12.85 -17.26
CA SER A 87 10.43 11.45 -16.92
C SER A 87 10.55 10.57 -18.15
N ALA A 88 11.28 9.46 -18.05
CA ALA A 88 11.50 8.53 -19.14
C ALA A 88 10.23 7.74 -19.51
N VAL A 89 9.28 7.65 -18.58
CA VAL A 89 7.99 6.97 -18.77
C VAL A 89 6.86 7.89 -18.34
N PRO A 90 5.62 7.66 -18.80
CA PRO A 90 4.46 8.38 -18.27
C PRO A 90 4.42 8.27 -16.74
N ALA A 91 4.23 9.40 -16.08
CA ALA A 91 4.17 9.47 -14.62
C ALA A 91 3.08 10.46 -14.21
N THR A 92 2.51 10.22 -13.03
CA THR A 92 1.44 11.07 -12.47
C THR A 92 1.62 11.29 -10.98
N VAL A 93 1.15 12.45 -10.52
CA VAL A 93 1.07 12.81 -9.10
C VAL A 93 -0.40 13.02 -8.72
N HIS A 94 -0.81 12.43 -7.61
CA HIS A 94 -2.20 12.45 -7.13
C HIS A 94 -2.27 13.01 -5.72
N CYS A 95 -3.09 14.04 -5.51
CA CYS A 95 -3.19 14.75 -4.23
C CYS A 95 -4.34 14.18 -3.37
N ASP A 96 -4.11 13.04 -2.73
CA ASP A 96 -5.13 12.30 -1.99
C ASP A 96 -4.80 12.00 -0.52
N HIS A 97 -3.56 12.25 -0.07
CA HIS A 97 -3.12 11.88 1.28
C HIS A 97 -3.12 13.04 2.28
N LEU A 98 -2.99 14.28 1.82
CA LEU A 98 -2.81 15.44 2.70
C LEU A 98 -4.12 16.10 3.14
N ILE A 99 -5.27 15.64 2.66
CA ILE A 99 -6.57 16.19 3.03
C ILE A 99 -7.04 15.52 4.33
N GLN A 100 -7.22 16.31 5.39
CA GLN A 100 -7.76 15.81 6.65
C GLN A 100 -9.30 15.84 6.62
N ALA A 101 -9.92 14.69 6.89
CA ALA A 101 -11.37 14.58 7.02
C ALA A 101 -11.81 15.20 8.36
N ASN A 102 -12.70 16.18 8.30
CA ASN A 102 -13.19 16.91 9.47
C ASN A 102 -14.66 17.28 9.34
N MET A 103 -14.99 18.24 8.46
CA MET A 103 -16.33 18.82 8.37
C MET A 103 -17.14 18.33 7.17
N GLY A 104 -16.48 18.02 6.07
CA GLY A 104 -17.08 17.62 4.82
C GLY A 104 -16.20 18.01 3.64
N ALA A 105 -16.53 17.47 2.45
CA ALA A 105 -15.66 17.55 1.28
C ALA A 105 -15.18 18.98 0.94
N LYS A 106 -16.11 19.90 0.76
CA LYS A 106 -15.75 21.27 0.31
C LYS A 106 -14.87 22.00 1.32
N THR A 107 -15.27 22.01 2.57
CA THR A 107 -14.53 22.69 3.65
C THR A 107 -13.16 22.06 3.84
N ASP A 108 -13.07 20.75 3.82
CA ASP A 108 -11.82 20.02 4.04
C ASP A 108 -10.84 20.23 2.89
N ILE A 109 -11.32 20.26 1.64
CA ILE A 109 -10.49 20.56 0.47
C ILE A 109 -9.97 22.00 0.52
N ASP A 110 -10.81 22.96 0.85
CA ASP A 110 -10.40 24.37 0.97
C ASP A 110 -9.35 24.55 2.07
N THR A 111 -9.54 23.92 3.21
CA THR A 111 -8.57 23.92 4.32
C THR A 111 -7.24 23.30 3.89
N ALA A 112 -7.27 22.14 3.24
CA ALA A 112 -6.07 21.45 2.77
C ALA A 112 -5.32 22.28 1.72
N THR A 113 -6.04 22.89 0.78
CA THR A 113 -5.45 23.70 -0.29
C THR A 113 -4.70 24.91 0.29
N LYS A 114 -5.22 25.53 1.32
CA LYS A 114 -4.56 26.63 2.01
C LYS A 114 -3.39 26.16 2.87
N SER A 115 -3.60 25.13 3.70
CA SER A 115 -2.59 24.63 4.64
C SER A 115 -1.40 24.00 3.95
N ASN A 116 -1.61 23.38 2.79
CA ASN A 116 -0.60 22.68 2.03
C ASN A 116 -0.20 23.38 0.73
N SER A 117 -0.52 24.68 0.59
CA SER A 117 -0.26 25.43 -0.65
C SER A 117 1.18 25.33 -1.12
N GLU A 118 2.14 25.43 -0.21
CA GLU A 118 3.58 25.31 -0.53
C GLU A 118 3.90 23.95 -1.15
N VAL A 119 3.38 22.88 -0.58
CA VAL A 119 3.61 21.50 -1.06
C VAL A 119 2.90 21.27 -2.40
N TYR A 120 1.66 21.69 -2.52
CA TYR A 120 0.91 21.53 -3.77
C TYR A 120 1.53 22.35 -4.90
N ASP A 121 1.99 23.57 -4.62
CA ASP A 121 2.68 24.40 -5.61
C ASP A 121 4.00 23.78 -6.05
N PHE A 122 4.76 23.21 -5.12
CA PHE A 122 5.98 22.45 -5.41
C PHE A 122 5.68 21.25 -6.32
N LEU A 123 4.73 20.39 -5.93
CA LEU A 123 4.37 19.20 -6.71
C LEU A 123 3.87 19.57 -8.11
N LYS A 124 3.06 20.61 -8.21
CA LYS A 124 2.57 21.11 -9.50
C LYS A 124 3.69 21.62 -10.39
N SER A 125 4.59 22.43 -9.83
CA SER A 125 5.69 23.02 -10.59
C SER A 125 6.69 21.96 -11.07
N VAL A 126 7.04 21.00 -10.22
CA VAL A 126 7.91 19.87 -10.58
C VAL A 126 7.25 19.02 -11.65
N SER A 127 5.97 18.72 -11.49
CA SER A 127 5.21 17.93 -12.46
C SER A 127 5.18 18.61 -13.82
N ASP A 128 4.91 19.90 -13.85
CA ASP A 128 4.90 20.71 -15.06
C ASP A 128 6.27 20.72 -15.76
N LYS A 129 7.33 20.92 -14.98
CA LYS A 129 8.70 20.95 -15.49
C LYS A 129 9.13 19.65 -16.15
N TYR A 130 8.79 18.51 -15.56
CA TYR A 130 9.31 17.19 -15.97
C TYR A 130 8.31 16.35 -16.78
N GLY A 131 7.22 16.95 -17.25
CA GLY A 131 6.27 16.25 -18.11
C GLY A 131 5.39 15.26 -17.36
N ILE A 132 5.09 15.50 -16.10
CA ILE A 132 4.31 14.62 -15.22
C ILE A 132 2.89 15.16 -15.11
N GLY A 133 1.88 14.28 -15.28
CA GLY A 133 0.48 14.64 -15.07
C GLY A 133 0.19 14.91 -13.59
N PHE A 134 -0.60 15.95 -13.32
CA PHE A 134 -0.89 16.36 -11.96
C PHE A 134 -2.40 16.33 -11.69
N TRP A 135 -2.80 15.58 -10.65
CA TRP A 135 -4.19 15.49 -10.21
C TRP A 135 -4.37 16.28 -8.92
N LYS A 136 -5.18 17.33 -8.99
CA LYS A 136 -5.39 18.30 -7.91
C LYS A 136 -6.03 17.66 -6.66
N PRO A 137 -5.91 18.31 -5.48
CA PRO A 137 -6.69 17.91 -4.30
C PRO A 137 -8.19 17.85 -4.63
N GLY A 138 -8.82 16.75 -4.24
CA GLY A 138 -10.23 16.50 -4.55
C GLY A 138 -10.49 15.75 -5.85
N ALA A 139 -9.49 15.57 -6.69
CA ALA A 139 -9.64 14.80 -7.94
C ALA A 139 -9.95 13.32 -7.67
N GLY A 140 -9.34 12.75 -6.66
CA GLY A 140 -9.61 11.37 -6.26
C GLY A 140 -8.44 10.66 -5.60
N ILE A 141 -8.76 9.47 -5.11
CA ILE A 141 -7.78 8.55 -4.53
C ILE A 141 -6.95 7.97 -5.67
N ILE A 142 -5.63 7.99 -5.52
CA ILE A 142 -4.67 7.58 -6.56
C ILE A 142 -5.09 6.31 -7.30
N HIS A 143 -5.41 5.24 -6.58
CA HIS A 143 -5.67 3.93 -7.21
C HIS A 143 -7.02 3.88 -7.94
N GLN A 144 -7.98 4.68 -7.53
CA GLN A 144 -9.25 4.84 -8.24
C GLN A 144 -9.05 5.65 -9.53
N VAL A 145 -8.30 6.73 -9.47
CA VAL A 145 -7.98 7.56 -10.64
C VAL A 145 -7.14 6.78 -11.66
N VAL A 146 -6.16 6.00 -11.17
CA VAL A 146 -5.34 5.13 -12.04
C VAL A 146 -6.21 4.09 -12.73
N LEU A 147 -7.13 3.45 -12.01
CA LEU A 147 -8.00 2.44 -12.60
C LEU A 147 -8.90 3.04 -13.69
N GLU A 148 -9.46 4.23 -13.43
CA GLU A 148 -10.35 4.92 -14.36
C GLU A 148 -9.67 5.43 -15.64
N ASN A 149 -8.38 5.78 -15.57
CA ASN A 149 -7.74 6.56 -16.61
C ASN A 149 -6.48 5.93 -17.21
N TYR A 150 -5.75 5.09 -16.47
CA TYR A 150 -4.39 4.69 -16.85
C TYR A 150 -4.17 3.19 -16.91
N ALA A 151 -4.84 2.40 -16.08
CA ALA A 151 -4.63 0.96 -16.03
C ALA A 151 -5.08 0.28 -17.33
N PHE A 152 -4.33 -0.73 -17.77
CA PHE A 152 -4.61 -1.45 -19.01
C PHE A 152 -4.11 -2.90 -18.91
N PRO A 153 -4.83 -3.86 -19.53
CA PRO A 153 -4.45 -5.27 -19.47
C PRO A 153 -3.08 -5.54 -20.08
N GLY A 154 -2.27 -6.31 -19.35
CA GLY A 154 -0.94 -6.72 -19.81
C GLY A 154 0.19 -5.78 -19.42
N GLY A 155 -0.11 -4.60 -18.91
CA GLY A 155 0.89 -3.60 -18.55
C GLY A 155 1.61 -3.90 -17.24
N MET A 156 2.69 -3.16 -17.01
CA MET A 156 3.46 -3.18 -15.78
C MET A 156 3.67 -1.77 -15.27
N MET A 157 3.38 -1.53 -13.99
CA MET A 157 3.62 -0.23 -13.39
C MET A 157 4.19 -0.34 -11.98
N VAL A 158 4.84 0.72 -11.53
CA VAL A 158 5.21 0.90 -10.14
C VAL A 158 4.49 2.13 -9.58
N GLY A 159 4.20 2.10 -8.29
CA GLY A 159 3.56 3.23 -7.61
C GLY A 159 4.11 3.41 -6.21
N THR A 160 4.19 4.65 -5.77
CA THR A 160 4.73 4.99 -4.45
C THR A 160 3.72 4.80 -3.33
N ASP A 161 2.86 3.81 -3.49
CA ASP A 161 1.87 3.41 -2.49
C ASP A 161 1.73 1.89 -2.50
N SER A 162 1.55 1.29 -1.32
CA SER A 162 1.47 -0.17 -1.17
C SER A 162 0.22 -0.78 -1.82
N HIS A 163 -0.81 0.01 -2.09
CA HIS A 163 -2.06 -0.46 -2.73
C HIS A 163 -2.08 -0.25 -4.26
N THR A 164 -0.94 0.06 -4.85
CA THR A 164 -0.75 0.08 -6.31
C THR A 164 -1.30 -1.19 -7.00
N PRO A 165 -1.22 -2.40 -6.39
CA PRO A 165 -1.81 -3.62 -6.96
C PRO A 165 -3.30 -3.56 -7.29
N ASN A 166 -4.01 -2.51 -6.86
CA ASN A 166 -5.40 -2.24 -7.28
C ASN A 166 -5.59 -2.33 -8.80
N ALA A 167 -4.59 -1.92 -9.58
CA ALA A 167 -4.62 -1.97 -11.04
C ALA A 167 -4.60 -3.39 -11.61
N GLY A 168 -4.32 -4.40 -10.79
CA GLY A 168 -4.46 -5.81 -11.16
C GLY A 168 -5.90 -6.20 -11.49
N GLY A 169 -6.87 -5.40 -11.05
CA GLY A 169 -8.28 -5.53 -11.44
C GLY A 169 -8.53 -5.29 -12.92
N LEU A 170 -7.59 -4.66 -13.62
CA LEU A 170 -7.57 -4.55 -15.08
C LEU A 170 -6.42 -5.33 -15.72
N GLY A 171 -5.86 -6.31 -15.01
CA GLY A 171 -4.86 -7.22 -15.59
C GLY A 171 -3.45 -6.67 -15.71
N MET A 172 -3.07 -5.70 -14.89
CA MET A 172 -1.70 -5.20 -14.81
C MET A 172 -0.89 -5.91 -13.73
N VAL A 173 0.42 -6.04 -13.94
CA VAL A 173 1.39 -6.26 -12.88
C VAL A 173 1.76 -4.88 -12.32
N ALA A 174 1.08 -4.49 -11.26
CA ALA A 174 1.22 -3.18 -10.64
C ALA A 174 1.79 -3.35 -9.22
N ILE A 175 2.94 -2.76 -8.95
CA ILE A 175 3.73 -3.06 -7.76
C ILE A 175 3.95 -1.80 -6.93
N GLY A 176 3.66 -1.89 -5.63
CA GLY A 176 3.95 -0.84 -4.67
C GLY A 176 5.45 -0.80 -4.35
N VAL A 177 6.03 0.40 -4.41
CA VAL A 177 7.46 0.63 -4.23
C VAL A 177 7.71 1.87 -3.38
N GLY A 178 8.94 2.08 -2.97
CA GLY A 178 9.39 3.35 -2.40
C GLY A 178 9.72 4.39 -3.46
N GLY A 179 9.92 5.63 -3.03
CA GLY A 179 10.20 6.74 -3.94
C GLY A 179 11.48 6.54 -4.75
N ALA A 180 12.50 5.94 -4.16
CA ALA A 180 13.76 5.69 -4.87
C ALA A 180 13.59 4.71 -6.05
N ASP A 181 12.74 3.71 -5.90
CA ASP A 181 12.40 2.80 -7.00
C ASP A 181 11.65 3.53 -8.12
N ALA A 182 10.70 4.39 -7.76
CA ALA A 182 9.98 5.22 -8.72
C ALA A 182 10.96 6.13 -9.49
N VAL A 183 11.96 6.69 -8.81
CA VAL A 183 13.00 7.52 -9.43
C VAL A 183 13.82 6.71 -10.44
N ASP A 184 14.18 5.47 -10.15
CA ASP A 184 14.89 4.60 -11.09
C ASP A 184 14.09 4.45 -12.39
N VAL A 185 12.79 4.17 -12.28
CA VAL A 185 11.93 4.02 -13.46
C VAL A 185 11.79 5.33 -14.23
N MET A 186 11.58 6.44 -13.52
CA MET A 186 11.44 7.76 -14.15
C MET A 186 12.73 8.26 -14.82
N THR A 187 13.89 7.80 -14.37
CA THR A 187 15.18 8.13 -14.99
C THR A 187 15.56 7.20 -16.13
N GLY A 188 14.76 6.19 -16.42
CA GLY A 188 15.02 5.21 -17.48
C GLY A 188 16.04 4.15 -17.10
N MET A 189 16.36 4.02 -15.83
CA MET A 189 17.24 2.98 -15.32
C MET A 189 16.49 1.66 -15.18
N GLU A 190 17.25 0.59 -15.11
CA GLU A 190 16.71 -0.73 -14.80
C GLU A 190 16.08 -0.73 -13.40
N TRP A 191 14.92 -1.36 -13.29
CA TRP A 191 14.26 -1.57 -12.02
C TRP A 191 14.37 -3.03 -11.62
N GLU A 192 15.03 -3.28 -10.51
CA GLU A 192 15.34 -4.64 -10.04
C GLU A 192 14.24 -5.19 -9.13
N LEU A 193 13.85 -6.43 -9.39
CA LEU A 193 12.92 -7.19 -8.56
C LEU A 193 13.41 -8.63 -8.47
N LYS A 194 13.37 -9.21 -7.27
CA LYS A 194 13.57 -10.65 -7.11
C LYS A 194 12.41 -11.37 -7.81
N MET A 195 12.72 -12.33 -8.70
CA MET A 195 11.68 -13.06 -9.44
C MET A 195 10.65 -13.64 -8.47
N PRO A 196 9.39 -13.21 -8.53
CA PRO A 196 8.39 -13.60 -7.54
C PRO A 196 8.01 -15.08 -7.65
N LYS A 197 7.67 -15.68 -6.53
CA LYS A 197 6.90 -16.93 -6.51
C LYS A 197 5.48 -16.63 -6.97
N LEU A 198 4.71 -17.65 -7.31
CA LEU A 198 3.36 -17.51 -7.81
C LEU A 198 2.38 -18.32 -6.95
N ILE A 199 1.36 -17.64 -6.45
CA ILE A 199 0.23 -18.27 -5.77
C ILE A 199 -0.96 -18.17 -6.71
N GLY A 200 -1.47 -19.34 -7.14
CA GLY A 200 -2.68 -19.40 -7.93
C GLY A 200 -3.91 -19.49 -7.04
N VAL A 201 -4.88 -18.61 -7.24
CA VAL A 201 -6.17 -18.67 -6.54
C VAL A 201 -7.27 -18.97 -7.56
N LYS A 202 -7.80 -20.19 -7.47
CA LYS A 202 -8.89 -20.63 -8.34
C LYS A 202 -10.22 -20.25 -7.73
N LEU A 203 -11.00 -19.45 -8.46
CA LEU A 203 -12.33 -19.04 -8.07
C LEU A 203 -13.38 -19.88 -8.83
N THR A 204 -14.28 -20.49 -8.09
CA THR A 204 -15.40 -21.28 -8.64
C THR A 204 -16.73 -20.68 -8.15
N GLY A 205 -17.82 -21.03 -8.83
CA GLY A 205 -19.13 -20.52 -8.48
C GLY A 205 -19.28 -19.03 -8.75
N SER A 206 -20.21 -18.40 -8.06
CA SER A 206 -20.48 -16.96 -8.17
C SER A 206 -20.92 -16.39 -6.83
N LEU A 207 -20.61 -15.11 -6.60
CA LEU A 207 -21.04 -14.37 -5.41
C LEU A 207 -22.56 -14.24 -5.40
N ASN A 208 -23.16 -14.32 -4.22
CA ASN A 208 -24.59 -14.14 -4.04
C ASN A 208 -24.92 -13.50 -2.69
N GLY A 209 -26.10 -12.90 -2.62
CA GLY A 209 -26.65 -12.33 -1.38
C GLY A 209 -25.80 -11.18 -0.84
N TRP A 210 -25.41 -11.28 0.42
CA TRP A 210 -24.57 -10.29 1.10
C TRP A 210 -23.08 -10.42 0.81
N ALA A 211 -22.66 -11.52 0.18
CA ALA A 211 -21.26 -11.70 -0.16
C ALA A 211 -20.82 -10.74 -1.27
N SER A 212 -19.61 -10.24 -1.15
CA SER A 212 -19.03 -9.23 -2.05
C SER A 212 -17.60 -9.59 -2.41
N PRO A 213 -17.01 -8.92 -3.41
CA PRO A 213 -15.58 -9.09 -3.72
C PRO A 213 -14.67 -8.88 -2.51
N LYS A 214 -15.00 -7.94 -1.61
CA LYS A 214 -14.26 -7.73 -0.36
C LYS A 214 -14.12 -9.01 0.44
N ASP A 215 -15.15 -9.83 0.50
CA ASP A 215 -15.15 -11.05 1.29
C ASP A 215 -14.20 -12.12 0.75
N VAL A 216 -13.92 -12.10 -0.54
CA VAL A 216 -12.92 -12.98 -1.16
C VAL A 216 -11.54 -12.71 -0.56
N ILE A 217 -11.13 -11.45 -0.55
CA ILE A 217 -9.80 -11.10 -0.04
C ILE A 217 -9.73 -11.15 1.49
N LEU A 218 -10.82 -10.85 2.18
CA LEU A 218 -10.87 -10.99 3.65
C LEU A 218 -10.67 -12.46 4.06
N LYS A 219 -11.33 -13.39 3.37
CA LYS A 219 -11.11 -14.82 3.58
C LYS A 219 -9.69 -15.24 3.25
N LEU A 220 -9.18 -14.79 2.11
CA LEU A 220 -7.81 -15.12 1.68
C LEU A 220 -6.76 -14.60 2.66
N ALA A 221 -6.97 -13.40 3.22
CA ALA A 221 -6.09 -12.85 4.25
C ALA A 221 -6.04 -13.73 5.50
N GLY A 222 -7.16 -14.32 5.87
CA GLY A 222 -7.21 -15.31 6.97
C GLY A 222 -6.45 -16.60 6.65
N ILE A 223 -6.44 -17.02 5.39
CA ILE A 223 -5.73 -18.24 4.94
C ILE A 223 -4.22 -17.99 4.86
N LEU A 224 -3.81 -16.89 4.22
CA LEU A 224 -2.40 -16.59 3.95
C LEU A 224 -1.70 -15.92 5.13
N THR A 225 -2.42 -15.21 5.97
CA THR A 225 -1.90 -14.30 7.00
C THR A 225 -1.13 -13.12 6.40
N VAL A 226 -0.65 -12.21 7.23
CA VAL A 226 0.09 -11.00 6.78
C VAL A 226 1.43 -11.31 6.13
N LYS A 227 1.90 -12.55 6.20
CA LYS A 227 3.20 -12.99 5.67
C LYS A 227 3.10 -14.01 4.53
N GLY A 228 1.94 -14.62 4.34
CA GLY A 228 1.79 -15.77 3.44
C GLY A 228 2.03 -15.48 1.96
N GLY A 229 1.86 -14.23 1.55
CA GLY A 229 2.11 -13.78 0.18
C GLY A 229 3.50 -13.18 -0.05
N THR A 230 4.37 -13.18 0.95
CA THR A 230 5.69 -12.53 0.86
C THR A 230 6.48 -13.03 -0.35
N ASN A 231 6.98 -12.11 -1.15
CA ASN A 231 7.75 -12.38 -2.38
C ASN A 231 6.98 -13.20 -3.43
N ALA A 232 5.65 -13.14 -3.40
CA ALA A 232 4.80 -13.85 -4.35
C ALA A 232 3.84 -12.90 -5.06
N ILE A 233 3.49 -13.25 -6.30
CA ILE A 233 2.37 -12.66 -7.02
C ILE A 233 1.17 -13.60 -6.85
N ILE A 234 0.02 -13.03 -6.51
CA ILE A 234 -1.24 -13.78 -6.45
C ILE A 234 -1.95 -13.63 -7.79
N GLU A 235 -2.07 -14.74 -8.51
CA GLU A 235 -2.77 -14.77 -9.79
C GLU A 235 -4.09 -15.49 -9.65
N TYR A 236 -5.18 -14.78 -9.90
CA TYR A 236 -6.53 -15.35 -9.87
C TYR A 236 -6.86 -15.97 -11.21
N PHE A 237 -7.65 -17.03 -11.18
CA PHE A 237 -8.12 -17.74 -12.39
C PHE A 237 -9.35 -18.56 -12.06
N GLY A 238 -9.88 -19.26 -13.03
CA GLY A 238 -11.05 -20.14 -12.87
C GLY A 238 -12.36 -19.48 -13.30
N PRO A 239 -13.45 -20.28 -13.37
CA PRO A 239 -14.72 -19.81 -13.92
C PRO A 239 -15.39 -18.73 -13.07
N GLY A 240 -15.09 -18.66 -11.78
CA GLY A 240 -15.67 -17.65 -10.89
C GLY A 240 -15.21 -16.23 -11.17
N THR A 241 -14.07 -16.04 -11.85
CA THR A 241 -13.56 -14.70 -12.17
C THR A 241 -14.52 -13.92 -13.05
N ALA A 242 -15.24 -14.58 -13.96
CA ALA A 242 -16.18 -13.94 -14.87
C ALA A 242 -17.40 -13.34 -14.16
N SER A 243 -17.69 -13.77 -12.94
CA SER A 243 -18.82 -13.26 -12.14
C SER A 243 -18.48 -12.00 -11.35
N ILE A 244 -17.22 -11.56 -11.35
CA ILE A 244 -16.76 -10.41 -10.58
C ILE A 244 -16.49 -9.24 -11.52
N SER A 245 -17.00 -8.05 -11.19
CA SER A 245 -16.75 -6.83 -11.96
C SER A 245 -15.28 -6.43 -11.92
N ALA A 246 -14.85 -5.56 -12.85
CA ALA A 246 -13.49 -5.03 -12.84
C ALA A 246 -13.17 -4.30 -11.53
N THR A 247 -14.08 -3.48 -11.02
CA THR A 247 -13.88 -2.78 -9.74
C THR A 247 -13.86 -3.75 -8.55
N GLY A 248 -14.64 -4.83 -8.60
CA GLY A 248 -14.58 -5.90 -7.62
C GLY A 248 -13.24 -6.65 -7.65
N LYS A 249 -12.73 -6.93 -8.84
CA LYS A 249 -11.39 -7.51 -9.01
C LYS A 249 -10.32 -6.58 -8.45
N ALA A 250 -10.45 -5.28 -8.67
CA ALA A 250 -9.54 -4.27 -8.13
C ALA A 250 -9.53 -4.29 -6.60
N THR A 251 -10.69 -4.40 -5.95
CA THR A 251 -10.81 -4.54 -4.50
C THR A 251 -10.02 -5.75 -4.00
N ILE A 252 -10.16 -6.89 -4.66
CA ILE A 252 -9.46 -8.12 -4.29
C ILE A 252 -7.93 -7.95 -4.44
N CYS A 253 -7.47 -7.41 -5.56
CA CYS A 253 -6.05 -7.17 -5.81
C CYS A 253 -5.45 -6.13 -4.85
N ASN A 254 -6.21 -5.09 -4.52
CA ASN A 254 -5.81 -4.02 -3.61
C ASN A 254 -5.30 -4.58 -2.27
N MET A 255 -6.07 -5.45 -1.66
CA MET A 255 -5.74 -6.00 -0.35
C MET A 255 -4.75 -7.16 -0.38
N GLY A 256 -4.24 -7.54 -1.53
CA GLY A 256 -3.08 -8.43 -1.60
C GLY A 256 -1.86 -7.86 -0.89
N ALA A 257 -1.77 -6.53 -0.78
CA ALA A 257 -0.74 -5.86 0.02
C ALA A 257 -0.79 -6.28 1.50
N GLU A 258 -1.95 -6.61 2.02
CA GLU A 258 -2.15 -6.97 3.43
C GLU A 258 -1.63 -8.37 3.77
N VAL A 259 -1.35 -9.20 2.78
CA VAL A 259 -0.74 -10.52 2.97
C VAL A 259 0.73 -10.54 2.56
N GLY A 260 1.32 -9.38 2.30
CA GLY A 260 2.73 -9.23 1.93
C GLY A 260 3.04 -9.52 0.48
N ALA A 261 2.03 -9.73 -0.36
CA ALA A 261 2.23 -10.05 -1.78
C ALA A 261 2.91 -8.92 -2.54
N THR A 262 3.76 -9.28 -3.48
CA THR A 262 4.38 -8.35 -4.42
C THR A 262 3.33 -7.62 -5.23
N THR A 263 2.37 -8.37 -5.77
CA THR A 263 1.16 -7.84 -6.41
C THR A 263 0.13 -8.94 -6.57
N SER A 264 -1.02 -8.57 -7.12
CA SER A 264 -2.11 -9.51 -7.44
C SER A 264 -2.71 -9.09 -8.78
N LEU A 265 -3.20 -10.03 -9.57
CA LEU A 265 -3.86 -9.70 -10.82
C LEU A 265 -4.88 -10.75 -11.23
N PHE A 266 -5.78 -10.32 -12.12
CA PHE A 266 -6.77 -11.15 -12.81
C PHE A 266 -6.47 -11.22 -14.30
N PRO A 267 -6.83 -12.30 -14.98
CA PRO A 267 -6.76 -12.36 -16.43
C PRO A 267 -7.78 -11.41 -17.07
N PHE A 268 -7.47 -10.96 -18.28
CA PHE A 268 -8.38 -10.13 -19.06
C PHE A 268 -9.66 -10.91 -19.39
N ASP A 269 -10.80 -10.26 -19.21
CA ASP A 269 -12.09 -10.83 -19.56
C ASP A 269 -13.07 -9.72 -20.02
N ASN A 270 -14.30 -10.13 -20.31
CA ASN A 270 -15.34 -9.21 -20.78
C ASN A 270 -15.70 -8.13 -19.73
N THR A 271 -15.60 -8.42 -18.45
CA THR A 271 -15.87 -7.42 -17.40
C THR A 271 -14.89 -6.26 -17.44
N MET A 272 -13.62 -6.55 -17.74
CA MET A 272 -12.59 -5.52 -17.92
C MET A 272 -12.84 -4.72 -19.21
N ALA A 273 -13.21 -5.38 -20.31
CA ALA A 273 -13.55 -4.69 -21.56
C ALA A 273 -14.71 -3.71 -21.36
N GLN A 274 -15.75 -4.14 -20.63
CA GLN A 274 -16.90 -3.29 -20.30
C GLN A 274 -16.48 -2.06 -19.48
N TYR A 275 -15.63 -2.25 -18.49
CA TYR A 275 -15.12 -1.14 -17.66
C TYR A 275 -14.28 -0.16 -18.48
N LEU A 276 -13.39 -0.67 -19.33
CA LEU A 276 -12.60 0.17 -20.24
C LEU A 276 -13.49 1.02 -21.13
N ARG A 277 -14.54 0.43 -21.71
CA ARG A 277 -15.50 1.17 -22.54
C ARG A 277 -16.31 2.17 -21.72
N ALA A 278 -16.77 1.79 -20.54
CA ALA A 278 -17.51 2.69 -19.65
C ALA A 278 -16.68 3.90 -19.21
N THR A 279 -15.37 3.79 -19.19
CA THR A 279 -14.44 4.87 -18.85
C THR A 279 -13.80 5.55 -20.05
N GLY A 280 -14.38 5.37 -21.25
CA GLY A 280 -13.97 6.07 -22.48
C GLY A 280 -12.72 5.52 -23.15
N ARG A 281 -12.34 4.27 -22.87
CA ARG A 281 -11.15 3.63 -23.42
C ARG A 281 -11.49 2.48 -24.36
N ASP A 282 -12.40 2.75 -25.31
CA ASP A 282 -12.89 1.76 -26.30
C ASP A 282 -11.77 1.15 -27.12
N GLU A 283 -10.79 1.95 -27.56
CA GLU A 283 -9.67 1.46 -28.35
C GLU A 283 -8.81 0.48 -27.54
N VAL A 284 -8.55 0.77 -26.28
CA VAL A 284 -7.80 -0.13 -25.40
C VAL A 284 -8.53 -1.46 -25.21
N ALA A 285 -9.84 -1.41 -25.00
CA ALA A 285 -10.67 -2.60 -24.91
C ALA A 285 -10.57 -3.46 -26.17
N SER A 286 -10.66 -2.84 -27.32
CA SER A 286 -10.55 -3.54 -28.61
C SER A 286 -9.17 -4.14 -28.84
N TRP A 287 -8.10 -3.43 -28.50
CA TRP A 287 -6.74 -3.96 -28.62
C TRP A 287 -6.53 -5.16 -27.68
N ALA A 288 -7.02 -5.08 -26.45
CA ALA A 288 -6.91 -6.18 -25.50
C ALA A 288 -7.71 -7.41 -25.96
N GLU A 289 -8.94 -7.20 -26.47
CA GLU A 289 -9.76 -8.29 -26.98
C GLU A 289 -9.08 -9.01 -28.15
N ALA A 290 -8.38 -8.27 -29.02
CA ALA A 290 -7.68 -8.85 -30.17
C ALA A 290 -6.53 -9.78 -29.77
N ILE A 291 -5.97 -9.63 -28.59
CA ILE A 291 -4.85 -10.43 -28.09
C ILE A 291 -5.19 -11.19 -26.79
N GLY A 292 -6.46 -11.50 -26.58
CA GLY A 292 -6.96 -12.06 -25.33
C GLY A 292 -6.20 -13.29 -24.83
N GLU A 293 -5.72 -14.16 -25.70
CA GLU A 293 -4.96 -15.34 -25.33
C GLU A 293 -3.62 -15.02 -24.66
N TYR A 294 -3.04 -13.85 -24.95
CA TYR A 294 -1.81 -13.36 -24.32
C TYR A 294 -2.06 -12.72 -22.96
N LEU A 295 -3.31 -12.45 -22.64
CA LEU A 295 -3.73 -11.75 -21.41
C LEU A 295 -4.39 -12.67 -20.40
N GLU A 296 -4.13 -13.97 -20.52
CA GLU A 296 -4.53 -15.00 -19.57
C GLU A 296 -3.44 -16.07 -19.52
N ALA A 297 -3.48 -16.91 -18.48
CA ALA A 297 -2.59 -18.08 -18.40
C ALA A 297 -2.86 -19.03 -19.57
N ASP A 298 -1.84 -19.72 -20.02
CA ASP A 298 -1.99 -20.77 -21.04
C ASP A 298 -2.96 -21.86 -20.57
N MET A 299 -3.62 -22.52 -21.52
CA MET A 299 -4.62 -23.55 -21.22
C MET A 299 -4.06 -24.67 -20.35
N ASP A 300 -2.83 -25.11 -20.61
CA ASP A 300 -2.17 -26.16 -19.82
C ASP A 300 -1.98 -25.77 -18.36
N VAL A 301 -1.70 -24.48 -18.10
CA VAL A 301 -1.59 -23.96 -16.74
C VAL A 301 -2.93 -24.02 -16.02
N ARG A 302 -3.99 -23.63 -16.69
CA ARG A 302 -5.35 -23.64 -16.11
C ARG A 302 -5.87 -25.06 -15.87
N ALA A 303 -5.47 -26.02 -16.72
CA ALA A 303 -5.86 -27.42 -16.60
C ALA A 303 -5.15 -28.13 -15.44
N GLU A 304 -3.88 -27.83 -15.21
CA GLU A 304 -3.06 -28.46 -14.19
C GLU A 304 -2.28 -27.40 -13.36
N PRO A 305 -2.99 -26.56 -12.61
CA PRO A 305 -2.36 -25.40 -11.96
C PRO A 305 -1.26 -25.77 -10.97
N ASP A 306 -1.37 -26.90 -10.28
CA ASP A 306 -0.36 -27.34 -9.31
C ASP A 306 1.04 -27.55 -9.92
N LYS A 307 1.12 -27.75 -11.23
CA LYS A 307 2.41 -27.89 -11.93
C LYS A 307 3.10 -26.55 -12.20
N PHE A 308 2.37 -25.44 -12.14
CA PHE A 308 2.86 -24.13 -12.59
C PHE A 308 2.89 -23.08 -11.50
N TYR A 309 2.02 -23.17 -10.50
CA TYR A 309 2.01 -22.29 -9.34
C TYR A 309 2.71 -22.95 -8.16
N ASP A 310 3.39 -22.16 -7.36
CA ASP A 310 4.08 -22.65 -6.15
C ASP A 310 3.09 -23.08 -5.06
N ARG A 311 1.89 -22.53 -5.09
CA ARG A 311 0.77 -22.89 -4.23
C ARG A 311 -0.54 -22.62 -4.96
N VAL A 312 -1.53 -23.48 -4.76
CA VAL A 312 -2.89 -23.30 -5.30
C VAL A 312 -3.89 -23.28 -4.17
N ILE A 313 -4.75 -22.27 -4.17
CA ILE A 313 -5.86 -22.11 -3.22
C ILE A 313 -7.15 -22.07 -4.03
N VAL A 314 -8.17 -22.78 -3.58
CA VAL A 314 -9.50 -22.80 -4.22
C VAL A 314 -10.51 -22.13 -3.31
N ILE A 315 -11.27 -21.17 -3.85
CA ILE A 315 -12.36 -20.51 -3.15
C ILE A 315 -13.63 -20.69 -3.97
N ASN A 316 -14.65 -21.30 -3.35
CA ASN A 316 -15.97 -21.41 -3.94
C ASN A 316 -16.79 -20.18 -3.55
N LEU A 317 -17.01 -19.29 -4.51
CA LEU A 317 -17.73 -18.03 -4.30
C LEU A 317 -19.20 -18.25 -3.88
N SER A 318 -19.80 -19.36 -4.32
CA SER A 318 -21.19 -19.67 -3.99
C SER A 318 -21.40 -20.00 -2.53
N GLU A 319 -20.35 -20.48 -1.84
CA GLU A 319 -20.38 -20.82 -0.41
C GLU A 319 -19.83 -19.71 0.49
N LEU A 320 -19.30 -18.64 -0.11
CA LEU A 320 -18.66 -17.56 0.62
C LEU A 320 -19.69 -16.71 1.36
N GLU A 321 -19.56 -16.60 2.67
CA GLU A 321 -20.34 -15.67 3.47
C GLU A 321 -19.54 -14.37 3.74
N PRO A 322 -20.22 -13.27 4.10
CA PRO A 322 -19.52 -12.05 4.50
C PRO A 322 -18.56 -12.30 5.66
N HIS A 323 -17.43 -11.58 5.64
CA HIS A 323 -16.38 -11.65 6.65
C HIS A 323 -16.16 -10.30 7.32
N ILE A 324 -15.68 -10.34 8.56
CA ILE A 324 -15.18 -9.17 9.29
C ILE A 324 -13.79 -9.53 9.80
N ASN A 325 -12.80 -8.70 9.45
CA ASN A 325 -11.42 -8.92 9.86
C ASN A 325 -11.00 -7.88 10.90
N GLY A 326 -10.33 -8.33 11.93
CA GLY A 326 -9.84 -7.48 13.02
C GLY A 326 -10.18 -8.05 14.38
N PRO A 327 -9.85 -7.29 15.45
CA PRO A 327 -9.19 -5.97 15.41
C PRO A 327 -7.67 -6.05 15.28
N PHE A 328 -7.03 -4.92 15.03
CA PHE A 328 -5.58 -4.68 15.09
C PHE A 328 -4.73 -5.37 14.02
N THR A 329 -5.28 -6.28 13.26
CA THR A 329 -4.61 -6.92 12.13
C THR A 329 -5.61 -7.27 11.04
N PRO A 330 -5.24 -7.13 9.74
CA PRO A 330 -6.19 -7.41 8.66
C PRO A 330 -6.39 -8.90 8.36
N ASP A 331 -5.60 -9.78 8.98
CA ASP A 331 -5.68 -11.23 8.77
C ASP A 331 -6.51 -11.98 9.84
N ALA A 332 -7.02 -11.29 10.84
CA ALA A 332 -7.93 -11.89 11.83
C ALA A 332 -9.34 -12.02 11.24
N ALA A 333 -9.50 -12.96 10.31
CA ALA A 333 -10.72 -13.15 9.55
C ALA A 333 -11.76 -13.96 10.32
N THR A 334 -13.02 -13.50 10.30
CA THR A 334 -14.14 -14.21 10.93
C THR A 334 -15.38 -14.14 10.03
N PRO A 335 -15.98 -15.27 9.69
CA PRO A 335 -17.27 -15.26 9.00
C PRO A 335 -18.33 -14.58 9.84
N ILE A 336 -19.29 -13.90 9.20
CA ILE A 336 -20.35 -13.17 9.92
C ILE A 336 -21.15 -14.09 10.86
N SER A 337 -21.35 -15.35 10.49
CA SER A 337 -22.06 -16.33 11.33
C SER A 337 -21.37 -16.62 12.66
N GLU A 338 -20.08 -16.37 12.76
CA GLU A 338 -19.27 -16.64 13.96
C GLU A 338 -18.82 -15.36 14.68
N PHE A 339 -19.05 -14.20 14.09
CA PHE A 339 -18.46 -12.95 14.57
C PHE A 339 -19.03 -12.50 15.91
N ALA A 340 -20.36 -12.61 16.12
CA ALA A 340 -20.99 -12.24 17.38
C ALA A 340 -20.40 -13.03 18.56
N ALA A 341 -20.17 -14.33 18.36
CA ALA A 341 -19.54 -15.19 19.38
C ALA A 341 -18.11 -14.75 19.69
N LYS A 342 -17.34 -14.37 18.65
CA LYS A 342 -15.96 -13.86 18.82
C LYS A 342 -15.92 -12.56 19.60
N VAL A 343 -16.83 -11.62 19.31
CA VAL A 343 -16.94 -10.35 20.03
C VAL A 343 -17.18 -10.60 21.52
N LYS A 344 -18.11 -11.47 21.87
CA LYS A 344 -18.44 -11.81 23.24
C LYS A 344 -17.29 -12.53 23.95
N ALA A 345 -16.68 -13.50 23.29
CA ALA A 345 -15.58 -14.29 23.87
C ALA A 345 -14.34 -13.44 24.17
N ASN A 346 -14.06 -12.42 23.36
CA ASN A 346 -12.89 -11.56 23.54
C ASN A 346 -13.17 -10.25 24.26
N GLY A 347 -14.43 -10.00 24.61
CA GLY A 347 -14.82 -8.75 25.28
C GLY A 347 -14.58 -7.50 24.48
N TYR A 348 -14.67 -7.56 23.16
CA TYR A 348 -14.52 -6.37 22.32
C TYR A 348 -15.67 -5.40 22.58
N PRO A 349 -15.43 -4.08 22.54
CA PRO A 349 -16.54 -3.12 22.68
C PRO A 349 -17.62 -3.39 21.63
N ARG A 350 -18.77 -3.83 22.10
CA ARG A 350 -19.87 -4.29 21.25
C ARG A 350 -20.55 -3.13 20.52
N LYS A 351 -20.70 -1.98 21.19
CA LYS A 351 -21.25 -0.78 20.59
C LYS A 351 -20.32 -0.29 19.48
N MET A 352 -20.84 -0.18 18.28
CA MET A 352 -20.15 0.38 17.16
C MET A 352 -20.37 1.89 17.13
N GLU A 353 -19.28 2.68 17.06
CA GLU A 353 -19.40 4.12 17.24
C GLU A 353 -19.35 4.91 15.94
N VAL A 354 -18.65 4.43 14.90
CA VAL A 354 -18.59 5.07 13.59
C VAL A 354 -18.49 4.03 12.51
N GLY A 355 -19.28 4.19 11.46
CA GLY A 355 -19.14 3.45 10.21
C GLY A 355 -18.44 4.32 9.16
N LEU A 356 -17.44 3.74 8.50
CA LEU A 356 -16.66 4.45 7.47
C LEU A 356 -16.63 3.63 6.19
N ILE A 357 -17.14 4.23 5.12
CA ILE A 357 -17.11 3.64 3.77
C ILE A 357 -16.22 4.49 2.90
N GLY A 358 -15.25 3.86 2.24
CA GLY A 358 -14.30 4.56 1.40
C GLY A 358 -13.01 3.79 1.24
N SER A 359 -11.89 4.52 1.20
CA SER A 359 -10.57 3.99 0.85
C SER A 359 -10.47 3.63 -0.63
N CYS A 360 -9.27 3.49 -1.14
CA CYS A 360 -9.06 3.00 -2.50
C CYS A 360 -9.64 1.61 -2.74
N THR A 361 -9.86 0.84 -1.68
CA THR A 361 -10.38 -0.53 -1.74
C THR A 361 -11.87 -0.57 -2.08
N ASN A 362 -12.69 0.31 -1.48
CA ASN A 362 -14.15 0.23 -1.57
C ASN A 362 -14.82 1.60 -1.73
N SER A 363 -14.47 2.30 -2.76
CA SER A 363 -15.04 3.61 -3.08
C SER A 363 -15.50 3.74 -4.53
N SER A 364 -15.66 2.61 -5.23
CA SER A 364 -16.14 2.58 -6.62
C SER A 364 -17.62 2.91 -6.71
N TYR A 365 -18.09 3.22 -7.91
CA TYR A 365 -19.50 3.41 -8.17
C TYR A 365 -20.34 2.19 -7.76
N GLN A 366 -19.87 0.98 -8.06
CA GLN A 366 -20.55 -0.26 -7.67
C GLN A 366 -20.65 -0.39 -6.15
N ASP A 367 -19.56 -0.14 -5.44
CA ASP A 367 -19.52 -0.18 -3.97
C ASP A 367 -20.57 0.77 -3.37
N LEU A 368 -20.57 2.01 -3.85
CA LEU A 368 -21.51 3.03 -3.37
C LEU A 368 -22.96 2.68 -3.74
N SER A 369 -23.17 2.17 -4.96
CA SER A 369 -24.51 1.73 -5.42
C SER A 369 -25.09 0.63 -4.54
N ARG A 370 -24.30 -0.39 -4.22
CA ARG A 370 -24.73 -1.50 -3.37
C ARG A 370 -25.01 -1.04 -1.94
N ALA A 371 -24.12 -0.25 -1.35
CA ALA A 371 -24.34 0.30 -0.01
C ALA A 371 -25.55 1.23 0.02
N ALA A 372 -25.75 2.05 -1.01
CA ALA A 372 -26.91 2.95 -1.10
C ALA A 372 -28.24 2.20 -1.08
N SER A 373 -28.29 0.97 -1.62
CA SER A 373 -29.52 0.16 -1.56
C SER A 373 -29.93 -0.18 -0.12
N ILE A 374 -28.96 -0.36 0.76
CA ILE A 374 -29.19 -0.59 2.19
C ILE A 374 -29.62 0.72 2.88
N ALA A 375 -28.95 1.83 2.55
CA ALA A 375 -29.33 3.15 3.07
C ALA A 375 -30.77 3.51 2.70
N ARG A 376 -31.16 3.22 1.47
CA ARG A 376 -32.53 3.46 0.98
C ARG A 376 -33.56 2.65 1.75
N GLN A 377 -33.28 1.38 2.05
CA GLN A 377 -34.15 0.54 2.88
C GLN A 377 -34.35 1.14 4.26
N ALA A 378 -33.27 1.57 4.91
CA ALA A 378 -33.34 2.18 6.23
C ALA A 378 -34.21 3.45 6.23
N TYR A 379 -34.09 4.28 5.21
CA TYR A 379 -34.89 5.49 5.07
C TYR A 379 -36.38 5.18 4.81
N GLU A 380 -36.64 4.32 3.84
CA GLU A 380 -38.01 3.98 3.45
C GLU A 380 -38.79 3.24 4.55
N ASP A 381 -38.11 2.32 5.25
CA ASP A 381 -38.71 1.54 6.34
C ASP A 381 -38.62 2.26 7.69
N LYS A 382 -38.08 3.48 7.74
CA LYS A 382 -37.95 4.27 8.96
C LYS A 382 -37.15 3.54 10.05
N ILE A 383 -36.05 2.93 9.68
CA ILE A 383 -35.14 2.27 10.61
C ILE A 383 -34.16 3.33 11.11
N PRO A 384 -34.10 3.61 12.44
CA PRO A 384 -33.14 4.55 12.98
C PRO A 384 -31.70 4.07 12.74
N VAL A 385 -30.80 4.98 12.35
CA VAL A 385 -29.39 4.69 12.19
C VAL A 385 -28.69 4.98 13.52
N ALA A 386 -28.11 3.94 14.12
CA ALA A 386 -27.61 4.04 15.50
C ALA A 386 -26.24 4.72 15.62
N ALA A 387 -25.42 4.69 14.57
CA ALA A 387 -24.08 5.27 14.61
C ALA A 387 -23.86 6.25 13.46
N PRO A 388 -22.96 7.25 13.63
CA PRO A 388 -22.55 8.13 12.54
C PRO A 388 -21.93 7.35 11.38
N LEU A 389 -22.18 7.83 10.15
CA LEU A 389 -21.66 7.26 8.92
C LEU A 389 -20.84 8.32 8.16
N ILE A 390 -19.63 7.94 7.77
CA ILE A 390 -18.73 8.78 6.98
C ILE A 390 -18.45 8.09 5.65
N ILE A 391 -18.53 8.84 4.54
CA ILE A 391 -18.30 8.30 3.21
C ILE A 391 -17.25 9.13 2.47
N ASN A 392 -16.22 8.47 1.95
CA ASN A 392 -15.22 9.05 1.07
C ASN A 392 -15.38 8.43 -0.33
N PRO A 393 -15.91 9.17 -1.31
CA PRO A 393 -15.97 8.69 -2.70
C PRO A 393 -14.57 8.50 -3.30
N GLY A 394 -14.46 7.63 -4.31
CA GLY A 394 -13.15 7.27 -4.89
C GLY A 394 -12.54 8.34 -5.79
N SER A 395 -13.37 9.04 -6.54
CA SER A 395 -12.92 10.07 -7.47
C SER A 395 -14.03 11.09 -7.70
N GLU A 396 -13.67 12.22 -8.29
CA GLU A 396 -14.67 13.22 -8.66
C GLU A 396 -15.64 12.68 -9.72
N GLN A 397 -15.17 11.85 -10.64
CA GLN A 397 -16.05 11.18 -11.60
C GLN A 397 -17.09 10.29 -10.89
N ILE A 398 -16.66 9.49 -9.94
CA ILE A 398 -17.56 8.65 -9.15
C ILE A 398 -18.53 9.50 -8.34
N ARG A 399 -18.02 10.51 -7.62
CA ARG A 399 -18.85 11.37 -6.78
C ARG A 399 -19.93 12.11 -7.59
N TYR A 400 -19.50 12.74 -8.68
CA TYR A 400 -20.40 13.52 -9.53
C TYR A 400 -21.50 12.60 -10.13
N THR A 401 -21.10 11.45 -10.65
CA THR A 401 -22.02 10.48 -11.22
C THR A 401 -22.99 9.90 -10.18
N ALA A 402 -22.47 9.56 -8.99
CA ALA A 402 -23.27 9.03 -7.89
C ALA A 402 -24.27 10.08 -7.37
N GLU A 403 -23.89 11.34 -7.33
CA GLU A 403 -24.79 12.45 -6.98
C GLU A 403 -25.92 12.58 -8.00
N ARG A 404 -25.60 12.59 -9.28
CA ARG A 404 -26.57 12.62 -10.37
C ARG A 404 -27.60 11.49 -10.27
N ASP A 405 -27.13 10.29 -9.92
CA ASP A 405 -27.94 9.07 -9.87
C ASP A 405 -28.68 8.88 -8.52
N GLY A 406 -28.60 9.87 -7.62
CA GLY A 406 -29.28 9.87 -6.34
C GLY A 406 -28.63 9.03 -5.25
N ILE A 407 -27.46 8.42 -5.50
CA ILE A 407 -26.74 7.57 -4.54
C ILE A 407 -26.26 8.39 -3.35
N ILE A 408 -25.63 9.54 -3.61
CA ILE A 408 -25.16 10.45 -2.54
C ILE A 408 -26.35 10.93 -1.70
N GLY A 409 -27.47 11.24 -2.33
CA GLY A 409 -28.70 11.64 -1.62
C GLY A 409 -29.24 10.53 -0.70
N ASP A 410 -29.13 9.27 -1.11
CA ASP A 410 -29.54 8.13 -0.28
C ASP A 410 -28.75 8.09 1.03
N PHE A 411 -27.43 8.33 0.98
CA PHE A 411 -26.60 8.38 2.17
C PHE A 411 -26.90 9.61 3.03
N GLU A 412 -27.06 10.78 2.41
CA GLU A 412 -27.36 12.02 3.13
C GLU A 412 -28.69 11.95 3.88
N ARG A 413 -29.71 11.29 3.30
CA ARG A 413 -31.01 11.13 3.93
C ARG A 413 -30.97 10.31 5.22
N ILE A 414 -29.98 9.43 5.39
CA ILE A 414 -29.79 8.69 6.64
C ILE A 414 -28.74 9.32 7.55
N GLY A 415 -28.32 10.54 7.26
CA GLY A 415 -27.43 11.32 8.12
C GLY A 415 -25.94 11.14 7.86
N ALA A 416 -25.55 10.53 6.75
CA ALA A 416 -24.14 10.37 6.42
C ALA A 416 -23.46 11.72 6.09
N THR A 417 -22.19 11.83 6.44
CA THR A 417 -21.33 12.95 6.03
C THR A 417 -20.48 12.50 4.83
N ILE A 418 -20.56 13.25 3.75
CA ILE A 418 -19.76 13.00 2.55
C ILE A 418 -18.47 13.79 2.64
N MET A 419 -17.36 13.07 2.69
CA MET A 419 -16.01 13.64 2.79
C MET A 419 -15.39 13.81 1.40
N ALA A 420 -14.19 14.38 1.35
CA ALA A 420 -13.40 14.55 0.14
C ALA A 420 -13.06 13.22 -0.52
N ASN A 421 -12.84 13.24 -1.82
CA ASN A 421 -12.33 12.11 -2.60
C ASN A 421 -10.85 11.92 -2.28
N ALA A 422 -10.57 11.33 -1.14
CA ALA A 422 -9.23 11.21 -0.57
C ALA A 422 -9.15 10.02 0.37
N CYS A 423 -7.94 9.65 0.77
CA CYS A 423 -7.72 8.53 1.71
C CYS A 423 -8.31 8.83 3.09
N GLY A 424 -8.19 10.06 3.58
CA GLY A 424 -8.80 10.50 4.83
C GLY A 424 -8.49 9.61 6.03
N PRO A 425 -9.54 9.10 6.72
CA PRO A 425 -9.34 8.26 7.91
C PRO A 425 -8.54 6.98 7.66
N CYS A 426 -8.50 6.48 6.42
CA CYS A 426 -7.75 5.27 6.08
C CYS A 426 -6.25 5.39 6.40
N ILE A 427 -5.70 6.60 6.34
CA ILE A 427 -4.29 6.89 6.65
C ILE A 427 -4.11 7.79 7.86
N GLY A 428 -5.15 7.93 8.68
CA GLY A 428 -5.08 8.76 9.88
C GLY A 428 -5.27 10.26 9.65
N GLN A 429 -5.62 10.68 8.45
CA GLN A 429 -6.02 12.06 8.15
C GLN A 429 -7.50 12.25 8.51
N TRP A 430 -7.76 12.20 9.80
CA TRP A 430 -9.10 12.25 10.37
C TRP A 430 -9.10 13.01 11.68
N LYS A 431 -9.87 14.09 11.73
CA LYS A 431 -10.18 14.76 12.98
C LYS A 431 -11.47 14.16 13.52
N ARG A 432 -11.32 13.08 14.27
CA ARG A 432 -12.46 12.37 14.87
C ARG A 432 -13.00 13.17 16.03
N HIS A 433 -14.30 13.44 15.98
CA HIS A 433 -15.02 14.10 17.07
C HIS A 433 -15.50 13.03 18.06
N THR A 434 -14.93 12.99 19.25
CA THR A 434 -15.27 12.05 20.32
C THR A 434 -15.10 12.74 21.67
N ASP A 435 -15.85 12.25 22.67
CA ASP A 435 -15.81 12.73 24.05
C ASP A 435 -14.50 12.37 24.75
N ASP A 436 -13.92 11.21 24.42
CA ASP A 436 -12.66 10.71 24.97
C ASP A 436 -11.92 9.90 23.89
N ASN A 437 -10.77 10.42 23.46
CA ASN A 437 -9.95 9.82 22.41
C ASN A 437 -8.97 8.76 22.94
N THR A 438 -9.09 8.36 24.20
CA THR A 438 -8.21 7.35 24.84
C THR A 438 -8.94 6.08 25.25
N ARG A 439 -10.27 6.11 25.34
CA ARG A 439 -11.05 4.95 25.79
C ARG A 439 -11.15 3.86 24.72
N LYS A 440 -11.40 2.64 25.17
CA LYS A 440 -11.70 1.50 24.29
C LYS A 440 -13.01 1.76 23.55
N ASN A 441 -12.99 1.57 22.25
CA ASN A 441 -14.16 1.74 21.40
C ASN A 441 -14.02 0.92 20.11
N SER A 442 -15.10 0.72 19.38
CA SER A 442 -15.11 -0.03 18.11
C SER A 442 -15.61 0.83 16.95
N ILE A 443 -14.92 0.72 15.82
CA ILE A 443 -15.32 1.27 14.53
C ILE A 443 -15.31 0.17 13.48
N VAL A 444 -16.17 0.28 12.48
CA VAL A 444 -16.16 -0.63 11.31
C VAL A 444 -15.92 0.18 10.05
N THR A 445 -15.02 -0.29 9.22
CA THR A 445 -14.61 0.40 8.00
C THR A 445 -14.60 -0.53 6.81
N SER A 446 -14.75 0.03 5.62
CA SER A 446 -14.49 -0.70 4.38
C SER A 446 -13.05 -0.53 3.89
N PHE A 447 -12.16 -0.11 4.76
CA PHE A 447 -10.76 0.17 4.45
C PHE A 447 -9.97 -1.12 4.25
N ASN A 448 -8.65 -0.99 4.14
CA ASN A 448 -7.74 -2.11 3.92
C ASN A 448 -6.88 -2.44 5.13
N ARG A 449 -6.65 -1.50 6.03
CA ARG A 449 -5.79 -1.66 7.22
C ARG A 449 -6.48 -1.21 8.48
N ASN A 450 -6.14 -1.88 9.59
CA ASN A 450 -6.75 -1.66 10.90
C ASN A 450 -5.74 -1.73 12.05
N PHE A 451 -4.47 -1.45 11.77
CA PHE A 451 -3.43 -1.44 12.82
C PHE A 451 -3.79 -0.44 13.93
N ALA A 452 -3.27 -0.70 15.13
CA ALA A 452 -3.45 0.21 16.26
C ALA A 452 -3.02 1.63 15.89
N LYS A 453 -3.81 2.63 16.31
CA LYS A 453 -3.60 4.06 16.03
C LYS A 453 -3.78 4.49 14.56
N ARG A 454 -4.03 3.56 13.64
CA ARG A 454 -4.04 3.85 12.20
C ARG A 454 -5.06 4.91 11.81
N ALA A 455 -6.29 4.79 12.29
CA ALA A 455 -7.39 5.66 11.85
C ALA A 455 -7.45 6.99 12.62
N ASP A 456 -7.35 6.94 13.94
CA ASP A 456 -7.63 8.08 14.84
C ASP A 456 -6.54 8.37 15.86
N GLY A 457 -5.42 7.67 15.81
CA GLY A 457 -4.32 7.84 16.75
C GLY A 457 -4.54 7.21 18.14
N ASN A 458 -5.74 6.67 18.42
CA ASN A 458 -6.06 6.02 19.67
C ASN A 458 -5.68 4.53 19.65
N PRO A 459 -4.74 4.07 20.50
CA PRO A 459 -4.34 2.65 20.52
C PRO A 459 -5.46 1.71 20.99
N ASN A 460 -6.52 2.25 21.59
CA ASN A 460 -7.65 1.49 22.11
C ASN A 460 -8.84 1.41 21.15
N THR A 461 -8.74 2.01 19.97
CA THR A 461 -9.75 1.89 18.93
C THR A 461 -9.65 0.52 18.27
N HIS A 462 -10.69 -0.29 18.44
CA HIS A 462 -10.84 -1.59 17.80
C HIS A 462 -11.42 -1.35 16.41
N ALA A 463 -10.56 -1.36 15.40
CA ALA A 463 -10.96 -1.17 14.01
C ALA A 463 -11.15 -2.51 13.31
N PHE A 464 -12.31 -2.67 12.70
CA PHE A 464 -12.70 -3.86 11.96
C PHE A 464 -12.86 -3.51 10.48
N VAL A 465 -12.53 -4.46 9.61
CA VAL A 465 -12.61 -4.29 8.17
C VAL A 465 -13.67 -5.22 7.61
N ALA A 466 -14.59 -4.66 6.83
CA ALA A 466 -15.69 -5.38 6.21
C ALA A 466 -16.06 -4.77 4.85
N SER A 467 -16.97 -5.41 4.12
CA SER A 467 -17.52 -4.82 2.89
C SER A 467 -18.27 -3.51 3.19
N PRO A 468 -18.46 -2.63 2.20
CA PRO A 468 -19.28 -1.43 2.38
C PRO A 468 -20.70 -1.73 2.84
N GLU A 469 -21.34 -2.74 2.27
CA GLU A 469 -22.71 -3.14 2.59
C GLU A 469 -22.82 -3.61 4.04
N LEU A 470 -21.88 -4.44 4.46
CA LEU A 470 -21.88 -4.96 5.84
C LEU A 470 -21.53 -3.85 6.83
N THR A 471 -20.58 -2.99 6.49
CA THR A 471 -20.23 -1.81 7.28
C THR A 471 -21.46 -0.94 7.52
N LEU A 472 -22.27 -0.70 6.49
CA LEU A 472 -23.49 0.07 6.62
C LEU A 472 -24.55 -0.63 7.46
N ALA A 473 -24.76 -1.92 7.26
CA ALA A 473 -25.71 -2.70 8.07
C ALA A 473 -25.36 -2.64 9.56
N LEU A 474 -24.09 -2.80 9.90
CA LEU A 474 -23.60 -2.68 11.27
C LEU A 474 -23.75 -1.25 11.82
N THR A 475 -23.56 -0.24 10.97
CA THR A 475 -23.73 1.17 11.33
C THR A 475 -25.21 1.47 11.69
N ILE A 476 -26.14 0.93 10.92
CA ILE A 476 -27.56 1.09 11.18
C ILE A 476 -27.92 0.43 12.52
N ALA A 477 -27.43 -0.79 12.76
CA ALA A 477 -27.66 -1.51 14.01
C ALA A 477 -26.91 -0.91 15.21
N GLY A 478 -25.75 -0.30 14.99
CA GLY A 478 -24.87 0.21 16.05
C GLY A 478 -24.27 -0.88 16.93
N ASP A 479 -24.20 -2.10 16.45
CA ASP A 479 -23.90 -3.30 17.23
C ASP A 479 -23.05 -4.27 16.40
N LEU A 480 -21.82 -4.56 16.88
CA LEU A 480 -20.94 -5.52 16.21
C LEU A 480 -21.53 -6.93 16.13
N CYS A 481 -22.45 -7.28 17.03
CA CYS A 481 -23.05 -8.60 17.06
C CYS A 481 -24.25 -8.76 16.11
N PHE A 482 -24.62 -7.72 15.38
CA PHE A 482 -25.71 -7.79 14.41
C PHE A 482 -25.29 -8.58 13.17
N ASN A 483 -26.12 -9.55 12.78
CA ASN A 483 -25.94 -10.32 11.55
C ASN A 483 -27.10 -10.03 10.60
N PRO A 484 -26.91 -9.26 9.52
CA PRO A 484 -28.01 -8.90 8.62
C PRO A 484 -28.65 -10.08 7.89
N LEU A 485 -27.97 -11.23 7.84
CA LEU A 485 -28.53 -12.44 7.21
C LEU A 485 -29.61 -13.12 8.06
N THR A 486 -29.55 -12.93 9.36
CA THR A 486 -30.44 -13.65 10.30
C THR A 486 -31.21 -12.74 11.24
N ASP A 487 -30.69 -11.57 11.57
CA ASP A 487 -31.26 -10.69 12.58
C ASP A 487 -32.18 -9.62 11.98
N THR A 488 -33.01 -9.05 12.83
CA THR A 488 -33.95 -7.99 12.46
C THR A 488 -33.60 -6.69 13.16
N LEU A 489 -34.03 -5.59 12.55
CA LEU A 489 -33.94 -4.23 13.11
C LEU A 489 -35.36 -3.72 13.42
N LYS A 490 -35.45 -2.81 14.38
CA LYS A 490 -36.74 -2.18 14.72
C LYS A 490 -36.89 -0.87 13.97
N THR A 491 -38.07 -0.70 13.37
CA THR A 491 -38.50 0.59 12.82
C THR A 491 -38.85 1.57 13.95
N GLU A 492 -39.08 2.84 13.61
CA GLU A 492 -39.56 3.84 14.57
C GLU A 492 -40.87 3.43 15.22
N ASP A 493 -41.74 2.69 14.49
CA ASP A 493 -43.01 2.16 14.98
C ASP A 493 -42.85 0.88 15.79
N GLY A 494 -41.65 0.38 16.00
CA GLY A 494 -41.35 -0.83 16.75
C GLY A 494 -41.57 -2.14 15.98
N LYS A 495 -41.80 -2.08 14.68
CA LYS A 495 -41.87 -3.28 13.81
C LYS A 495 -40.51 -3.88 13.59
N LYS A 496 -40.44 -5.19 13.54
CA LYS A 496 -39.19 -5.91 13.21
C LYS A 496 -39.10 -6.07 11.70
N VAL A 497 -37.98 -5.63 11.14
CA VAL A 497 -37.70 -5.70 9.69
C VAL A 497 -36.31 -6.34 9.48
N LYS A 498 -36.28 -7.28 8.55
CA LYS A 498 -35.00 -7.86 8.07
C LYS A 498 -34.56 -7.09 6.84
N LEU A 499 -33.32 -6.62 6.85
CA LEU A 499 -32.72 -5.97 5.67
C LEU A 499 -32.67 -6.97 4.52
N LYS A 500 -33.09 -6.51 3.34
CA LYS A 500 -32.94 -7.27 2.10
C LYS A 500 -31.48 -7.19 1.65
N GLU A 501 -31.00 -8.22 0.96
CA GLU A 501 -29.67 -8.25 0.42
C GLU A 501 -29.38 -7.03 -0.46
N PRO A 502 -28.12 -6.54 -0.48
CA PRO A 502 -27.76 -5.36 -1.26
C PRO A 502 -27.88 -5.63 -2.76
N LYS A 503 -28.32 -4.61 -3.49
CA LYS A 503 -28.42 -4.60 -4.95
C LYS A 503 -27.80 -3.32 -5.48
N GLY A 504 -26.98 -3.45 -6.52
CA GLY A 504 -26.38 -2.30 -7.18
C GLY A 504 -26.06 -2.61 -8.63
N THR A 505 -25.49 -1.63 -9.30
CA THR A 505 -25.07 -1.76 -10.69
C THR A 505 -23.55 -1.64 -10.79
N ASP A 506 -22.93 -2.42 -11.68
CA ASP A 506 -21.50 -2.36 -11.92
C ASP A 506 -21.11 -1.01 -12.53
N PHE A 507 -21.97 -0.47 -13.36
CA PHE A 507 -21.76 0.80 -14.07
C PHE A 507 -22.98 1.68 -13.91
N PRO A 508 -22.79 3.02 -13.99
CA PRO A 508 -23.94 3.92 -14.02
C PRO A 508 -24.78 3.66 -15.28
N PRO A 509 -26.12 3.49 -15.13
CA PRO A 509 -27.00 3.22 -16.29
C PRO A 509 -26.94 4.27 -17.40
N LYS A 510 -26.63 5.52 -17.03
CA LYS A 510 -26.52 6.65 -17.96
C LYS A 510 -25.06 7.02 -18.30
N GLY A 511 -24.11 6.15 -17.94
CA GLY A 511 -22.69 6.39 -18.12
C GLY A 511 -22.06 7.27 -17.01
N PHE A 512 -20.74 7.27 -16.99
CA PHE A 512 -19.99 8.17 -16.12
C PHE A 512 -20.05 9.60 -16.65
N GLU A 513 -20.06 10.55 -15.74
CA GLU A 513 -20.05 11.98 -16.05
C GLU A 513 -19.20 12.70 -15.01
N VAL A 514 -18.49 13.73 -15.44
CA VAL A 514 -17.72 14.59 -14.56
C VAL A 514 -17.62 15.99 -15.18
N LYS A 515 -17.75 17.04 -14.35
CA LYS A 515 -17.62 18.41 -14.82
C LYS A 515 -16.15 18.83 -14.90
N ASP A 516 -15.40 18.60 -13.84
CA ASP A 516 -13.94 18.83 -13.75
C ASP A 516 -13.31 17.68 -12.98
N ASN A 517 -12.54 16.86 -13.69
CA ASN A 517 -11.90 15.69 -13.07
C ASN A 517 -10.66 16.03 -12.25
N GLY A 518 -10.20 17.28 -12.27
CA GLY A 518 -9.05 17.72 -11.49
C GLY A 518 -7.69 17.50 -12.14
N TYR A 519 -7.63 17.03 -13.38
CA TYR A 519 -6.37 16.79 -14.09
C TYR A 519 -5.76 18.08 -14.64
N LEU A 520 -4.46 18.25 -14.47
CA LEU A 520 -3.65 19.32 -15.06
C LEU A 520 -2.53 18.71 -15.89
N ALA A 521 -2.56 18.94 -17.19
CA ALA A 521 -1.53 18.48 -18.11
C ALA A 521 -0.25 19.31 -17.94
N PRO A 522 0.95 18.69 -18.08
CA PRO A 522 2.18 19.46 -18.10
C PRO A 522 2.25 20.33 -19.36
N THR A 523 2.74 21.56 -19.23
CA THR A 523 2.83 22.50 -20.34
C THR A 523 4.18 22.44 -21.07
N GLY A 524 5.22 21.88 -20.40
CA GLY A 524 6.58 21.84 -20.93
C GLY A 524 7.24 23.21 -21.09
N LYS A 525 6.66 24.27 -20.53
CA LYS A 525 7.22 25.61 -20.52
C LYS A 525 8.36 25.75 -19.53
N ASN A 526 9.13 26.84 -19.65
CA ASN A 526 10.20 27.14 -18.70
C ASN A 526 9.65 27.33 -17.30
N VAL A 527 9.71 26.29 -16.50
CA VAL A 527 9.23 26.27 -15.13
C VAL A 527 10.44 26.26 -14.20
N VAL A 528 10.44 27.17 -13.23
CA VAL A 528 11.45 27.20 -12.17
C VAL A 528 10.83 26.63 -10.91
N VAL A 529 11.49 25.63 -10.34
CA VAL A 529 11.09 25.03 -9.08
C VAL A 529 11.89 25.68 -7.96
N ASN A 530 11.17 26.35 -7.04
CA ASN A 530 11.76 27.04 -5.91
C ASN A 530 11.46 26.31 -4.60
N ILE A 531 12.49 26.10 -3.79
CA ILE A 531 12.36 25.55 -2.44
C ILE A 531 12.95 26.62 -1.51
N ASP A 532 12.11 27.18 -0.62
CA ASP A 532 12.54 28.15 0.36
C ASP A 532 13.47 27.45 1.38
N PRO A 533 14.73 27.93 1.52
CA PRO A 533 15.66 27.35 2.48
C PRO A 533 15.20 27.40 3.93
N GLU A 534 14.29 28.34 4.24
CA GLU A 534 13.72 28.50 5.59
C GLU A 534 12.40 27.76 5.79
N SER A 535 11.96 27.01 4.79
CA SER A 535 10.71 26.24 4.89
C SER A 535 10.81 25.14 5.95
N ASN A 536 9.72 24.93 6.67
CA ASN A 536 9.59 23.79 7.58
C ASN A 536 8.87 22.60 6.94
N ARG A 537 8.41 22.73 5.70
CA ARG A 537 7.66 21.70 4.96
C ARG A 537 8.48 21.03 3.85
N LEU A 538 9.38 21.78 3.21
CA LEU A 538 10.18 21.32 2.08
C LEU A 538 11.66 21.61 2.33
N GLN A 539 12.50 20.65 2.03
CA GLN A 539 13.95 20.76 2.17
C GLN A 539 14.63 20.09 0.98
N ALA A 540 15.53 20.84 0.33
CA ALA A 540 16.35 20.27 -0.73
C ALA A 540 17.22 19.14 -0.15
N LEU A 541 17.31 18.02 -0.88
CA LEU A 541 18.08 16.88 -0.42
C LEU A 541 19.56 17.03 -0.73
N LYS A 542 20.39 16.62 0.24
CA LYS A 542 21.83 16.41 0.04
C LYS A 542 22.06 14.91 -0.12
N PRO A 543 22.87 14.48 -1.10
CA PRO A 543 23.23 13.07 -1.24
C PRO A 543 23.87 12.52 0.03
N PHE A 544 23.54 11.28 0.38
CA PHE A 544 24.21 10.60 1.49
C PHE A 544 25.67 10.29 1.13
N ALA A 545 26.54 10.34 2.14
CA ALA A 545 27.97 10.08 1.95
C ALA A 545 28.23 8.61 1.56
N PRO A 546 29.22 8.35 0.69
CA PRO A 546 29.64 6.97 0.41
C PRO A 546 30.15 6.27 1.67
N TRP A 547 30.11 4.93 1.64
CA TRP A 547 30.74 4.12 2.68
C TRP A 547 32.26 4.38 2.72
N ASN A 548 32.80 4.49 3.94
CA ASN A 548 34.23 4.82 4.13
C ASN A 548 35.20 3.62 3.95
N GLY A 549 34.68 2.44 3.63
CA GLY A 549 35.47 1.23 3.44
C GLY A 549 35.79 0.46 4.72
N GLU A 550 35.32 0.92 5.86
CA GLU A 550 35.60 0.30 7.16
C GLU A 550 34.39 -0.46 7.71
N ASP A 551 34.65 -1.44 8.59
CA ASP A 551 33.59 -2.10 9.36
C ASP A 551 32.87 -1.06 10.24
N PHE A 552 31.63 -1.37 10.60
CA PHE A 552 30.90 -0.57 11.60
C PHE A 552 31.22 -1.12 12.97
N THR A 553 31.93 -0.33 13.76
CA THR A 553 32.43 -0.78 15.07
C THR A 553 31.89 0.06 16.20
N ASP A 554 31.72 -0.60 17.37
CA ASP A 554 31.42 0.05 18.64
C ASP A 554 30.15 0.94 18.59
N MET A 555 29.11 0.48 17.92
CA MET A 555 27.86 1.21 17.82
C MET A 555 26.98 0.97 19.05
N PRO A 556 26.56 2.01 19.77
CA PRO A 556 25.58 1.83 20.85
C PRO A 556 24.25 1.33 20.28
N LEU A 557 23.58 0.45 21.02
CA LEU A 557 22.24 0.02 20.70
C LEU A 557 21.29 1.23 20.90
N LEU A 558 20.64 1.66 19.83
CA LEU A 558 19.66 2.75 19.92
C LEU A 558 18.33 2.26 20.51
N ILE A 559 17.80 1.19 19.95
CA ILE A 559 16.57 0.54 20.40
C ILE A 559 16.59 -0.94 20.00
N LYS A 560 16.02 -1.77 20.89
CA LYS A 560 15.66 -3.15 20.59
C LYS A 560 14.13 -3.22 20.62
N THR A 561 13.50 -3.34 19.46
CA THR A 561 12.04 -3.32 19.36
C THR A 561 11.46 -4.67 19.72
N GLU A 562 10.31 -4.68 20.37
CA GLU A 562 9.56 -5.87 20.73
C GLU A 562 8.27 -5.94 19.93
N GLY A 563 7.97 -7.12 19.41
CA GLY A 563 6.74 -7.37 18.67
C GLY A 563 6.69 -6.72 17.30
N LYS A 564 5.49 -6.42 16.85
CA LYS A 564 5.21 -5.85 15.53
C LYS A 564 5.77 -4.43 15.43
N CYS A 565 6.57 -4.17 14.41
CA CYS A 565 7.10 -2.84 14.12
C CYS A 565 6.81 -2.49 12.65
N THR A 566 5.70 -1.80 12.43
CA THR A 566 5.23 -1.39 11.10
C THR A 566 5.87 -0.07 10.68
N THR A 567 5.67 0.30 9.42
CA THR A 567 6.09 1.64 8.95
C THR A 567 5.36 2.76 9.71
N ASP A 568 4.15 2.49 10.23
CA ASP A 568 3.44 3.44 11.10
C ASP A 568 4.12 3.63 12.47
N HIS A 569 4.89 2.65 12.92
CA HIS A 569 5.69 2.76 14.14
C HIS A 569 7.04 3.43 13.90
N ILE A 570 7.55 3.33 12.67
CA ILE A 570 8.87 3.86 12.30
C ILE A 570 8.75 5.32 11.84
N SER A 571 7.83 5.60 10.92
CA SER A 571 7.55 6.94 10.39
C SER A 571 6.06 7.06 10.10
N MET A 572 5.34 7.51 11.11
CA MET A 572 3.88 7.54 11.09
C MET A 572 3.30 8.61 10.17
N ALA A 573 2.04 8.43 9.79
CA ALA A 573 1.24 9.37 9.04
C ALA A 573 0.55 10.39 10.00
N GLY A 574 -0.70 10.74 9.75
CA GLY A 574 -1.41 11.73 10.56
C GLY A 574 -0.77 13.11 10.47
N PRO A 575 -0.53 13.79 11.61
CA PRO A 575 0.06 15.15 11.61
C PRO A 575 1.43 15.22 10.94
N TRP A 576 2.18 14.13 10.89
CA TRP A 576 3.52 14.08 10.31
C TRP A 576 3.54 14.14 8.79
N LEU A 577 2.41 13.94 8.12
CA LEU A 577 2.31 14.04 6.66
C LEU A 577 2.74 15.41 6.15
N ARG A 578 2.59 16.46 6.95
CA ARG A 578 3.05 17.80 6.59
C ARG A 578 4.56 17.90 6.37
N PHE A 579 5.34 16.98 6.91
CA PHE A 579 6.81 17.01 6.84
C PHE A 579 7.38 16.00 5.83
N ARG A 580 6.56 15.39 4.99
CA ARG A 580 7.02 14.38 4.02
C ARG A 580 8.05 14.91 3.01
N GLY A 581 8.13 16.21 2.82
CA GLY A 581 9.13 16.87 1.96
C GLY A 581 10.31 17.47 2.73
N HIS A 582 10.42 17.26 4.03
CA HIS A 582 11.45 17.86 4.89
C HIS A 582 12.11 16.78 5.75
N LEU A 583 13.22 16.22 5.27
CA LEU A 583 13.85 15.07 5.90
C LEU A 583 14.25 15.33 7.35
N GLU A 584 14.83 16.51 7.62
CA GLU A 584 15.27 16.85 8.98
C GLU A 584 14.08 16.89 9.95
N ASN A 585 13.01 17.59 9.61
CA ASN A 585 11.84 17.72 10.49
C ASN A 585 11.09 16.41 10.68
N ILE A 586 10.92 15.62 9.62
CA ILE A 586 10.20 14.35 9.75
C ILE A 586 10.99 13.34 10.57
N SER A 587 12.31 13.45 10.59
CA SER A 587 13.16 12.55 11.38
C SER A 587 12.91 12.65 12.88
N ASP A 588 12.21 13.69 13.34
CA ASP A 588 11.80 13.82 14.75
C ASP A 588 10.83 12.71 15.18
N ASN A 589 10.15 12.04 14.23
CA ASN A 589 9.23 10.95 14.54
C ASN A 589 9.85 9.55 14.45
N MET A 590 11.16 9.45 14.16
CA MET A 590 11.80 8.15 13.92
C MET A 590 11.58 7.18 15.08
N LEU A 591 10.95 6.04 14.76
CA LEU A 591 10.68 4.95 15.70
C LEU A 591 9.86 5.36 16.94
N MET A 592 9.11 6.46 16.83
CA MET A 592 8.29 6.98 17.93
C MET A 592 7.21 5.98 18.38
N GLY A 593 6.72 5.15 17.47
CA GLY A 593 5.70 4.14 17.77
C GLY A 593 6.25 2.75 18.10
N ALA A 594 7.57 2.55 18.01
CA ALA A 594 8.19 1.27 18.31
C ALA A 594 8.23 1.02 19.82
N VAL A 595 7.95 -0.24 20.20
CA VAL A 595 7.99 -0.65 21.62
C VAL A 595 9.41 -1.08 21.97
N ASN A 596 9.98 -0.46 23.00
CA ASN A 596 11.29 -0.83 23.53
C ASN A 596 11.19 -2.12 24.35
N ALA A 597 11.91 -3.16 23.94
CA ALA A 597 11.87 -4.47 24.59
C ALA A 597 12.30 -4.44 26.07
N PHE A 598 13.10 -3.46 26.47
CA PHE A 598 13.64 -3.40 27.84
C PHE A 598 12.69 -2.78 28.86
N ASN A 599 11.78 -1.92 28.43
CA ASN A 599 10.84 -1.25 29.34
C ASN A 599 9.37 -1.36 28.93
N GLY A 600 9.07 -1.92 27.74
CA GLY A 600 7.72 -2.05 27.22
C GLY A 600 7.06 -0.73 26.82
N LYS A 601 7.81 0.36 26.77
CA LYS A 601 7.30 1.70 26.46
C LYS A 601 7.58 2.09 25.01
N THR A 602 6.80 3.02 24.49
CA THR A 602 7.05 3.67 23.22
C THR A 602 7.80 4.98 23.42
N ASN A 603 8.64 5.33 22.45
CA ASN A 603 9.41 6.57 22.41
C ASN A 603 10.20 6.86 23.71
N SER A 604 10.79 5.84 24.28
CA SER A 604 11.57 5.93 25.53
C SER A 604 12.69 4.91 25.47
N VAL A 605 13.91 5.38 25.19
CA VAL A 605 15.10 4.54 25.09
C VAL A 605 16.25 5.12 25.90
N LEU A 606 17.18 4.24 26.29
CA LEU A 606 18.34 4.64 27.06
C LEU A 606 19.32 5.43 26.19
N ASN A 607 19.66 6.63 26.63
CA ASN A 607 20.78 7.39 26.07
C ASN A 607 22.06 6.95 26.81
N GLN A 608 22.94 6.25 26.14
CA GLN A 608 24.16 5.73 26.74
C GLN A 608 25.19 6.84 27.08
N LEU A 609 24.99 8.06 26.58
CA LEU A 609 25.86 9.19 26.90
C LEU A 609 25.63 9.76 28.30
N ASN A 610 24.38 9.75 28.76
CA ASN A 610 23.99 10.35 30.05
C ASN A 610 23.22 9.37 30.95
N ASN A 611 22.98 8.16 30.53
CA ASN A 611 22.25 7.11 31.24
C ASN A 611 20.79 7.47 31.59
N GLU A 612 20.17 8.34 30.80
CA GLU A 612 18.76 8.74 30.94
C GLU A 612 17.91 8.20 29.82
N TYR A 613 16.59 8.09 30.03
CA TYR A 613 15.63 7.67 29.02
C TYR A 613 15.05 8.89 28.31
N GLU A 614 15.10 8.88 26.99
CA GLU A 614 14.67 9.99 26.14
C GLU A 614 13.97 9.45 24.89
N ALA A 615 13.35 10.35 24.10
CA ALA A 615 12.76 10.01 22.82
C ALA A 615 13.81 9.40 21.89
N VAL A 616 13.39 8.42 21.07
CA VAL A 616 14.31 7.69 20.17
C VAL A 616 15.07 8.64 19.25
N SER A 617 14.35 9.55 18.57
CA SER A 617 14.98 10.52 17.65
C SER A 617 15.93 11.48 18.39
N ALA A 618 15.61 11.87 19.61
CA ALA A 618 16.46 12.75 20.40
C ALA A 618 17.79 12.07 20.75
N VAL A 619 17.76 10.79 21.14
CA VAL A 619 18.97 10.02 21.43
C VAL A 619 19.81 9.85 20.15
N ALA A 620 19.17 9.50 19.03
CA ALA A 620 19.86 9.35 17.76
C ALA A 620 20.56 10.65 17.32
N LYS A 621 19.91 11.80 17.49
CA LYS A 621 20.48 13.12 17.20
C LYS A 621 21.69 13.44 18.06
N GLN A 622 21.62 13.10 19.35
CA GLN A 622 22.75 13.32 20.26
C GLN A 622 23.94 12.44 19.88
N TYR A 623 23.70 11.18 19.53
CA TYR A 623 24.75 10.30 19.02
C TYR A 623 25.38 10.90 17.76
N LYS A 624 24.54 11.27 16.79
CA LYS A 624 25.01 11.89 15.52
C LYS A 624 25.85 13.13 15.77
N ALA A 625 25.40 14.03 16.66
CA ALA A 625 26.11 15.27 17.00
C ALA A 625 27.51 15.01 17.61
N ASN A 626 27.70 13.83 18.23
CA ASN A 626 28.97 13.41 18.78
C ASN A 626 29.76 12.47 17.85
N GLY A 627 29.37 12.37 16.57
CA GLY A 627 30.01 11.51 15.58
C GLY A 627 29.84 10.02 15.82
N ILE A 628 28.80 9.63 16.57
CA ILE A 628 28.53 8.24 16.95
C ILE A 628 27.48 7.66 16.04
N SER A 629 27.79 6.50 15.44
CA SER A 629 26.82 5.69 14.67
C SER A 629 26.10 4.72 15.61
N SER A 630 24.84 4.43 15.34
CA SER A 630 24.04 3.52 16.16
C SER A 630 23.41 2.39 15.35
N ILE A 631 22.82 1.44 16.05
CA ILE A 631 22.18 0.25 15.49
C ILE A 631 20.79 0.05 16.10
N VAL A 632 19.87 -0.41 15.26
CA VAL A 632 18.49 -0.80 15.64
C VAL A 632 18.36 -2.31 15.53
N VAL A 633 17.75 -2.94 16.53
CA VAL A 633 17.46 -4.37 16.57
C VAL A 633 15.96 -4.58 16.63
N ALA A 634 15.43 -5.51 15.85
CA ALA A 634 13.99 -5.74 15.72
C ALA A 634 13.64 -7.21 15.59
N GLU A 635 12.35 -7.50 15.69
CA GLU A 635 11.80 -8.85 15.56
C GLU A 635 11.33 -9.15 14.13
N GLU A 636 10.24 -9.90 14.00
CA GLU A 636 9.73 -10.41 12.73
C GLU A 636 9.03 -9.33 11.89
N ASN A 637 9.18 -9.46 10.56
CA ASN A 637 8.45 -8.67 9.57
C ASN A 637 8.61 -7.16 9.77
N TYR A 638 9.81 -6.72 10.10
CA TYR A 638 10.10 -5.30 10.35
C TYR A 638 9.78 -4.45 9.12
N GLY A 639 8.99 -3.38 9.35
CA GLY A 639 8.62 -2.46 8.29
C GLY A 639 7.39 -2.87 7.47
N GLU A 640 6.57 -3.84 7.96
CA GLU A 640 5.31 -4.14 7.28
C GLU A 640 4.40 -2.90 7.24
N GLY A 641 3.48 -2.87 6.28
CA GLY A 641 2.52 -1.79 6.13
C GLY A 641 2.78 -0.92 4.91
N SER A 642 2.61 0.38 5.04
CA SER A 642 2.75 1.35 3.94
C SER A 642 4.17 1.41 3.39
N SER A 643 4.29 1.60 2.07
CA SER A 643 5.59 1.78 1.41
C SER A 643 6.12 3.20 1.66
N ARG A 644 6.78 3.39 2.80
CA ARG A 644 7.34 4.69 3.20
C ARG A 644 8.85 4.66 3.16
N GLU A 645 9.44 5.26 2.15
CA GLU A 645 10.90 5.40 2.11
C GLU A 645 11.42 6.25 3.26
N HIS A 646 10.60 7.14 3.83
CA HIS A 646 10.95 7.92 5.02
C HIS A 646 11.33 7.02 6.19
N ALA A 647 10.70 5.87 6.33
CA ALA A 647 11.06 4.89 7.36
C ALA A 647 12.49 4.33 7.18
N ALA A 648 13.05 4.41 5.99
CA ALA A 648 14.44 4.06 5.70
C ALA A 648 15.36 5.29 5.69
N MET A 649 14.89 6.43 5.19
CA MET A 649 15.70 7.65 5.09
C MET A 649 15.97 8.27 6.47
N GLU A 650 15.00 8.26 7.38
CA GLU A 650 15.15 8.87 8.70
C GLU A 650 16.26 8.25 9.52
N PRO A 651 16.32 6.91 9.69
CA PRO A 651 17.46 6.32 10.38
C PRO A 651 18.79 6.57 9.64
N ARG A 652 18.80 6.54 8.32
CA ARG A 652 19.99 6.88 7.53
C ARG A 652 20.45 8.30 7.80
N PHE A 653 19.55 9.25 7.82
CA PHE A 653 19.82 10.66 8.12
C PHE A 653 20.32 10.85 9.55
N LEU A 654 19.78 10.11 10.52
CA LEU A 654 20.18 10.20 11.93
C LEU A 654 21.37 9.32 12.30
N ASN A 655 22.14 8.89 11.30
CA ASN A 655 23.38 8.13 11.47
C ASN A 655 23.22 6.74 12.09
N VAL A 656 22.03 6.17 11.96
CA VAL A 656 21.83 4.74 12.21
C VAL A 656 22.43 4.00 11.01
N LYS A 657 23.34 3.05 11.24
CA LYS A 657 24.05 2.36 10.17
C LYS A 657 23.45 1.01 9.82
N VAL A 658 22.84 0.35 10.80
CA VAL A 658 22.41 -1.04 10.67
C VAL A 658 21.02 -1.20 11.27
N ILE A 659 20.19 -1.94 10.54
CA ILE A 659 18.96 -2.53 11.08
C ILE A 659 19.17 -4.04 11.09
N LEU A 660 19.15 -4.64 12.27
CA LEU A 660 19.29 -6.07 12.49
C LEU A 660 17.96 -6.62 12.98
N ALA A 661 17.27 -7.39 12.14
CA ALA A 661 15.92 -7.88 12.41
C ALA A 661 15.85 -9.42 12.28
N LYS A 662 14.83 -10.03 12.87
CA LYS A 662 14.56 -11.45 12.63
C LYS A 662 14.12 -11.70 11.19
N SER A 663 13.32 -10.77 10.63
CA SER A 663 12.94 -10.74 9.21
C SER A 663 12.45 -9.34 8.82
N PHE A 664 12.38 -9.07 7.52
CA PHE A 664 11.92 -7.80 6.96
C PHE A 664 10.67 -7.97 6.10
N ALA A 665 9.83 -6.95 6.06
CA ALA A 665 8.85 -6.78 5.01
C ALA A 665 9.57 -6.39 3.70
N ARG A 666 9.09 -6.90 2.56
CA ARG A 666 9.75 -6.76 1.25
C ARG A 666 10.07 -5.31 0.88
N ILE A 667 9.05 -4.45 0.88
CA ILE A 667 9.23 -3.06 0.43
C ILE A 667 10.22 -2.32 1.34
N HIS A 668 10.11 -2.53 2.64
CA HIS A 668 10.97 -1.84 3.60
C HIS A 668 12.43 -2.28 3.48
N GLU A 669 12.68 -3.57 3.29
CA GLU A 669 14.04 -4.08 3.05
C GLU A 669 14.64 -3.42 1.81
N THR A 670 13.88 -3.35 0.72
CA THR A 670 14.31 -2.67 -0.51
C THR A 670 14.59 -1.19 -0.26
N ASN A 671 13.71 -0.50 0.47
CA ASN A 671 13.90 0.90 0.81
C ASN A 671 15.17 1.13 1.63
N LEU A 672 15.46 0.27 2.59
CA LEU A 672 16.71 0.34 3.37
C LEU A 672 17.94 0.21 2.46
N LYS A 673 17.95 -0.78 1.57
CA LYS A 673 19.04 -1.00 0.63
C LYS A 673 19.25 0.19 -0.31
N LYS A 674 18.16 0.76 -0.84
CA LYS A 674 18.19 1.93 -1.72
C LYS A 674 18.77 3.17 -1.05
N GLN A 675 18.55 3.32 0.25
CA GLN A 675 19.09 4.46 1.01
C GLN A 675 20.48 4.23 1.59
N GLY A 676 21.14 3.13 1.23
CA GLY A 676 22.50 2.83 1.67
C GLY A 676 22.60 2.33 3.10
N MET A 677 21.48 1.90 3.69
CA MET A 677 21.46 1.24 4.99
C MET A 677 21.98 -0.20 4.88
N LEU A 678 22.47 -0.75 5.98
CA LEU A 678 22.81 -2.16 6.07
C LEU A 678 21.67 -2.91 6.77
N ALA A 679 20.89 -3.67 5.98
CA ALA A 679 19.77 -4.47 6.46
C ALA A 679 20.21 -5.91 6.65
N LEU A 680 20.26 -6.37 7.89
CA LEU A 680 20.77 -7.69 8.26
C LEU A 680 19.70 -8.49 9.01
N THR A 681 19.77 -9.82 8.89
CA THR A 681 18.91 -10.71 9.65
C THR A 681 19.74 -11.64 10.53
N PHE A 682 19.15 -12.05 11.65
CA PHE A 682 19.76 -13.06 12.50
C PHE A 682 19.83 -14.39 11.74
N ALA A 683 21.00 -15.02 11.72
CA ALA A 683 21.13 -16.38 11.22
C ALA A 683 20.39 -17.37 12.13
N ASP A 684 20.49 -17.17 13.43
CA ASP A 684 19.71 -17.84 14.46
C ASP A 684 18.88 -16.78 15.19
N LYS A 685 17.55 -16.88 15.10
CA LYS A 685 16.63 -15.90 15.71
C LYS A 685 16.74 -15.84 17.23
N GLU A 686 17.21 -16.89 17.86
CA GLU A 686 17.46 -16.93 19.31
C GLU A 686 18.56 -15.94 19.74
N ASP A 687 19.45 -15.54 18.84
CA ASP A 687 20.49 -14.56 19.14
C ASP A 687 19.93 -13.17 19.48
N TYR A 688 18.69 -12.88 19.09
CA TYR A 688 17.99 -11.66 19.48
C TYR A 688 17.98 -11.48 21.01
N SER A 689 17.79 -12.56 21.78
CA SER A 689 17.72 -12.48 23.22
C SER A 689 19.09 -12.23 23.91
N LYS A 690 20.20 -12.36 23.19
CA LYS A 690 21.54 -12.07 23.72
C LYS A 690 21.84 -10.58 23.82
N ILE A 691 21.09 -9.74 23.11
CA ILE A 691 21.35 -8.31 23.01
C ILE A 691 20.76 -7.59 24.22
N ARG A 692 21.63 -6.84 24.94
CA ARG A 692 21.30 -6.10 26.16
C ARG A 692 21.24 -4.59 25.91
N GLU A 693 20.57 -3.88 26.79
CA GLU A 693 20.28 -2.43 26.62
C GLU A 693 21.53 -1.56 26.50
N ASN A 694 22.60 -1.87 27.22
CA ASN A 694 23.85 -1.10 27.23
C ASN A 694 24.88 -1.64 26.25
N ASP A 695 24.50 -2.53 25.35
CA ASP A 695 25.47 -3.13 24.41
C ASP A 695 26.01 -2.12 23.42
N HIS A 696 27.26 -2.32 23.07
CA HIS A 696 27.89 -1.79 21.87
C HIS A 696 28.04 -2.94 20.89
N ILE A 697 27.63 -2.72 19.64
CA ILE A 697 27.59 -3.76 18.64
C ILE A 697 28.47 -3.37 17.45
N SER A 698 29.30 -4.30 17.00
CA SER A 698 30.10 -4.14 15.80
C SER A 698 29.63 -5.13 14.75
N ILE A 699 29.63 -4.69 13.50
CA ILE A 699 29.38 -5.54 12.33
C ILE A 699 30.71 -5.61 11.57
N ILE A 700 31.27 -6.80 11.51
CA ILE A 700 32.60 -7.05 10.90
C ILE A 700 32.47 -7.94 9.68
N GLY A 701 33.43 -7.82 8.76
CA GLY A 701 33.46 -8.55 7.50
C GLY A 701 33.01 -7.73 6.30
N LEU A 702 32.72 -6.44 6.46
CA LEU A 702 32.23 -5.57 5.37
C LEU A 702 33.26 -5.38 4.26
N LYS A 703 34.56 -5.47 4.54
CA LYS A 703 35.61 -5.38 3.49
C LYS A 703 35.51 -6.51 2.48
N ASP A 704 34.90 -7.62 2.85
CA ASP A 704 34.64 -8.78 2.00
C ASP A 704 33.12 -9.01 1.86
N PHE A 705 32.37 -7.93 1.71
CA PHE A 705 30.90 -7.96 1.54
C PHE A 705 30.56 -8.57 0.19
N GLN A 706 29.94 -9.74 0.20
CA GLN A 706 29.61 -10.54 -0.99
C GLN A 706 28.23 -11.18 -0.86
N PRO A 707 27.52 -11.40 -1.99
CA PRO A 707 26.26 -12.14 -1.98
C PRO A 707 26.42 -13.51 -1.31
N GLY A 708 25.46 -13.85 -0.45
CA GLY A 708 25.40 -15.14 0.22
C GLY A 708 26.43 -15.37 1.32
N LYS A 709 27.30 -14.42 1.59
CA LYS A 709 28.34 -14.53 2.64
C LYS A 709 27.88 -13.83 3.91
N PRO A 710 27.68 -14.55 5.03
CA PRO A 710 27.30 -13.94 6.30
C PRO A 710 28.35 -12.93 6.80
N LEU A 711 27.88 -11.94 7.53
CA LEU A 711 28.69 -11.05 8.32
C LEU A 711 28.68 -11.52 9.78
N THR A 712 29.46 -10.88 10.63
CA THR A 712 29.52 -11.22 12.05
C THR A 712 29.11 -10.03 12.89
N ALA A 713 28.17 -10.23 13.82
CA ALA A 713 27.84 -9.27 14.87
C ALA A 713 28.66 -9.60 16.10
N VAL A 714 29.32 -8.59 16.66
CA VAL A 714 30.09 -8.71 17.91
C VAL A 714 29.44 -7.82 18.95
N LEU A 715 28.98 -8.44 20.05
CA LEU A 715 28.40 -7.73 21.20
C LEU A 715 29.49 -7.46 22.24
N LEU A 716 29.62 -6.20 22.63
CA LEU A 716 30.38 -5.83 23.82
C LEU A 716 29.39 -5.39 24.90
N HIS A 717 29.23 -6.23 25.94
CA HIS A 717 28.36 -5.95 27.06
C HIS A 717 28.97 -4.96 28.03
N ALA A 718 28.14 -4.27 28.81
CA ALA A 718 28.60 -3.31 29.81
C ALA A 718 29.52 -3.90 30.87
N ASP A 719 29.40 -5.21 31.16
CA ASP A 719 30.26 -5.94 32.09
C ASP A 719 31.64 -6.31 31.50
N GLY A 720 31.91 -5.92 30.26
CA GLY A 720 33.17 -6.22 29.54
C GLY A 720 33.19 -7.56 28.83
N THR A 721 32.18 -8.40 28.98
CA THR A 721 32.08 -9.67 28.23
C THR A 721 31.72 -9.43 26.76
N GLN A 722 32.21 -10.33 25.90
CA GLN A 722 31.92 -10.29 24.48
C GLN A 722 31.27 -11.58 24.01
N GLU A 723 30.36 -11.43 23.05
CA GLU A 723 29.73 -12.53 22.34
C GLU A 723 29.72 -12.19 20.86
N SER A 724 29.73 -13.21 20.00
CA SER A 724 29.58 -12.99 18.57
C SER A 724 28.65 -14.04 17.98
N PHE A 725 27.98 -13.68 16.90
CA PHE A 725 27.11 -14.58 16.14
C PHE A 725 27.05 -14.14 14.67
N PRO A 726 26.78 -15.09 13.75
CA PRO A 726 26.63 -14.75 12.35
C PRO A 726 25.30 -14.02 12.09
N VAL A 727 25.34 -13.13 11.13
CA VAL A 727 24.16 -12.42 10.60
C VAL A 727 24.10 -12.55 9.10
N ASN A 728 22.93 -12.74 8.56
CA ASN A 728 22.70 -12.92 7.13
C ASN A 728 22.24 -11.64 6.45
N HIS A 729 22.29 -11.62 5.14
CA HIS A 729 21.76 -10.57 4.31
C HIS A 729 21.30 -11.11 2.96
N THR A 730 20.53 -10.33 2.24
CA THR A 730 20.01 -10.68 0.91
C THR A 730 20.57 -9.77 -0.19
N TYR A 731 21.71 -9.09 0.05
CA TYR A 731 22.33 -8.20 -0.93
C TYR A 731 22.90 -9.00 -2.10
N ASN A 732 22.60 -8.55 -3.32
CA ASN A 732 23.30 -8.99 -4.52
C ASN A 732 24.40 -7.98 -4.88
N ASP A 733 25.12 -8.22 -5.99
CA ASP A 733 26.25 -7.36 -6.40
C ASP A 733 25.82 -5.91 -6.67
N LEU A 734 24.66 -5.69 -7.29
CA LEU A 734 24.15 -4.34 -7.54
C LEU A 734 23.79 -3.61 -6.24
N GLN A 735 23.14 -4.30 -5.33
CA GLN A 735 22.75 -3.73 -4.03
C GLN A 735 23.97 -3.42 -3.15
N ILE A 736 25.03 -4.22 -3.25
CA ILE A 736 26.31 -3.93 -2.60
C ILE A 736 26.93 -2.65 -3.17
N LYS A 737 26.82 -2.42 -4.48
CA LYS A 737 27.25 -1.16 -5.09
C LYS A 737 26.48 0.03 -4.53
N TRP A 738 25.16 -0.09 -4.32
CA TRP A 738 24.36 0.95 -3.69
C TRP A 738 24.89 1.28 -2.29
N PHE A 739 25.12 0.25 -1.50
CA PHE A 739 25.66 0.41 -0.15
C PHE A 739 27.00 1.15 -0.17
N LYS A 740 27.93 0.74 -1.03
CA LYS A 740 29.26 1.35 -1.14
C LYS A 740 29.19 2.80 -1.63
N ALA A 741 28.28 3.11 -2.54
CA ALA A 741 28.09 4.45 -3.08
C ALA A 741 27.38 5.40 -2.10
N GLY A 742 26.75 4.88 -1.04
CA GLY A 742 25.97 5.64 -0.07
C GLY A 742 24.47 5.62 -0.30
N SER A 743 24.03 5.36 -1.52
CA SER A 743 22.64 5.14 -1.91
C SER A 743 22.56 4.66 -3.35
N ALA A 744 21.40 4.10 -3.75
CA ALA A 744 21.15 3.76 -5.15
C ALA A 744 21.19 5.01 -6.04
N LEU A 745 20.64 6.12 -5.59
CA LEU A 745 20.64 7.38 -6.33
C LEU A 745 22.06 7.86 -6.67
N ASN A 746 23.01 7.67 -5.78
CA ASN A 746 24.42 8.04 -6.01
C ASN A 746 25.07 7.24 -7.15
N THR A 747 24.47 6.13 -7.57
CA THR A 747 24.94 5.32 -8.71
C THR A 747 24.30 5.73 -10.04
N ALA A 748 23.38 6.68 -10.05
CA ALA A 748 22.58 7.07 -11.23
C ALA A 748 23.32 8.01 -12.20
N HIS A 749 24.55 8.40 -11.92
CA HIS A 749 25.34 9.35 -12.72
C HIS A 749 26.37 8.67 -13.60
#